data_2ff5bcc1eca60d5b2f28864522de3a37
#
_entry.id   2ff5bcc1eca60d5b2f28864522de3a37
#
_cell.length_a   1.000
_cell.length_b   1.000
_cell.length_c   1.000
_cell.angle_alpha   90.00
_cell.angle_beta   90.00
_cell.angle_gamma   90.00
#
_symmetry.space_group_name_H-M   'P 1'
#
loop_
_entity.id
_entity.type
_entity.pdbx_description
1 polymer ?
#
loop_
_entity_poly.entity_id
_entity_poly.type
_entity_poly.pdbx_seq_one_letter_code
_entity_poly.pdbx_strand_id
1 'polypeptide(L)'
;MKRKSTPKTPEQMISPDKTQVRREGASQEPIQNSAPAQSVGSVPAAHPQGGFFAFAKPALFTLLLFFAMTVQTAVMSLILGALAFLSLLGKKPMARVRARLSLPVFGLLGFAIVYGAAAIYSPFGESAMAEFYKFFAAFAVAVILLARYDREDVPGVLWGFGTVSAVIGVVSVDLACDGPVFRAFNALMTALGEDYGTVDQSPWGTQVAGIYNDANVTASLFALGLIVSLYLLVRADGWKKKLPAALLVGVNGLAFFLSMSRGGILCFAAALLVWLVLAGKGNRLPLFFSMALSAMSTVVLAIPAASHIISGSSLPVALLFGNGLVVFALDVLLTGRLTALAAAHAKAGMAAVAVVAVVCAVYGVAAFTVKGPYTFDSTGLVFRSAHLSAGDYQLTSPLGTEIRVMLLGQTAYEKQMSQYETLFDSDSGETAFTVPEGLAAAQWRVYGPEGSTVDALVLSDGTQIRLGYPLLPVFAANRLLNGMGNSFSLRWIYDKDALTLWVQAPVFGHGLGSTENLTRSVQSFQYESKYAHNHLLQTLSDTGLVGTAFALGFVLGAAWLCLRALKKEQSGLAAALLASWVMMNLHSLMEISFSVRGYKCAAYVLLLLAAVCFAGRPEGETVKARKRAKTAGIAVTVLYALYLAAFGGLLESTRMTDRRAADFQTSDVYEYLDFLRGCVRGDVFDHDFYQRSYVANAVQLNDPSYNGDMLKYVSALRASGTYENDSALARYYYLPREKWDDLFACSLEGIRQVRSSPDGWNYQMDFYRTEVLPAMGADNMDQFLSGVLELGDALDAMNAEGRLEEVSLTEENQTFLNLCRSTVEQGLSGTEAYTVLSMAAGSAGEDAQ
;
A
#
# COMPACT_ATOMS: atom_id res chain seq x y z
N MET A 1 -47.94 18.43 -27.12
CA MET A 1 -48.27 19.68 -27.83
C MET A 1 -47.06 20.06 -28.66
N LYS A 2 -47.04 19.78 -29.95
CA LYS A 2 -47.36 20.65 -31.13
C LYS A 2 -46.56 21.96 -31.08
N ARG A 3 -45.75 22.42 -32.04
CA ARG A 3 -45.56 22.20 -33.51
C ARG A 3 -44.26 22.93 -33.90
N LYS A 4 -43.36 22.39 -34.74
CA LYS A 4 -43.17 22.62 -36.19
C LYS A 4 -42.92 24.09 -36.61
N SER A 5 -41.77 24.41 -37.27
CA SER A 5 -41.66 24.51 -38.71
C SER A 5 -40.28 24.97 -39.22
N THR A 6 -39.73 24.28 -40.16
CA THR A 6 -38.74 24.68 -41.19
C THR A 6 -39.47 25.44 -42.33
N PRO A 7 -38.88 25.88 -43.48
CA PRO A 7 -37.50 26.16 -43.94
C PRO A 7 -37.39 27.41 -44.84
N LYS A 8 -36.19 27.74 -45.39
CA LYS A 8 -36.03 28.16 -46.85
C LYS A 8 -34.63 28.68 -47.19
N THR A 9 -34.01 28.04 -48.11
CA THR A 9 -33.04 28.53 -49.12
C THR A 9 -33.82 29.21 -50.24
N PRO A 10 -33.30 29.97 -51.27
CA PRO A 10 -32.14 29.62 -52.12
C PRO A 10 -31.36 30.82 -52.78
N GLU A 11 -30.26 30.47 -53.52
CA GLU A 11 -29.79 30.97 -54.83
C GLU A 11 -29.28 32.40 -54.96
N GLN A 12 -28.34 32.81 -55.81
CA GLN A 12 -27.69 32.31 -57.01
C GLN A 12 -26.44 33.15 -57.36
N MET A 13 -25.41 32.48 -57.94
CA MET A 13 -24.68 32.79 -59.20
C MET A 13 -23.93 34.14 -59.36
N ILE A 14 -22.65 34.09 -59.77
CA ILE A 14 -22.15 34.15 -61.19
C ILE A 14 -20.63 34.15 -61.23
N SER A 15 -20.04 33.27 -62.08
CA SER A 15 -18.72 33.27 -62.67
C SER A 15 -18.81 34.06 -64.05
N PRO A 16 -17.84 34.32 -64.89
CA PRO A 16 -16.44 33.89 -65.00
C PRO A 16 -15.44 35.02 -65.45
N ASP A 17 -14.18 34.81 -65.64
CA ASP A 17 -13.55 34.78 -66.98
C ASP A 17 -12.04 34.55 -67.00
N LYS A 18 -11.59 33.98 -68.13
CA LYS A 18 -10.36 33.43 -68.61
C LYS A 18 -9.32 34.54 -69.02
N THR A 19 -8.03 34.14 -69.08
CA THR A 19 -7.19 34.12 -70.26
C THR A 19 -5.71 33.76 -69.88
N GLN A 20 -5.22 32.59 -70.33
CA GLN A 20 -4.36 32.25 -71.45
C GLN A 20 -2.97 32.93 -71.47
N VAL A 21 -1.95 32.09 -71.39
CA VAL A 21 -1.02 31.48 -72.35
C VAL A 21 0.41 32.10 -72.34
N ARG A 22 1.43 31.35 -72.10
CA ARG A 22 2.45 30.95 -73.16
C ARG A 22 3.48 29.94 -72.63
N ARG A 23 3.73 28.99 -73.51
CA ARG A 23 4.77 27.92 -73.43
C ARG A 23 6.14 28.46 -73.79
N GLU A 24 7.16 27.72 -73.29
CA GLU A 24 8.41 27.25 -73.95
C GLU A 24 9.45 27.04 -72.84
N GLY A 25 10.23 25.99 -72.74
CA GLY A 25 10.70 24.99 -73.61
C GLY A 25 11.48 23.92 -72.83
N ALA A 26 11.58 22.76 -73.40
CA ALA A 26 12.13 21.52 -72.84
C ALA A 26 13.65 21.53 -72.64
N SER A 27 14.15 20.84 -71.67
CA SER A 27 15.31 19.94 -71.74
C SER A 27 15.20 18.82 -70.73
N GLN A 28 15.24 17.59 -71.22
CA GLN A 28 15.33 16.35 -70.46
C GLN A 28 16.73 16.14 -69.93
N GLU A 29 16.88 15.69 -68.66
CA GLU A 29 17.91 14.73 -68.23
C GLU A 29 17.42 14.02 -66.92
N PRO A 30 18.08 12.89 -66.47
CA PRO A 30 17.32 11.65 -66.28
C PRO A 30 16.99 11.28 -64.83
N ILE A 31 16.07 10.35 -64.72
CA ILE A 31 15.57 9.68 -63.51
C ILE A 31 16.77 9.08 -62.72
N GLN A 32 17.02 9.56 -61.50
CA GLN A 32 17.73 8.83 -60.48
C GLN A 32 16.87 8.51 -59.28
N ASN A 33 16.94 7.25 -58.92
CA ASN A 33 16.20 6.49 -57.95
C ASN A 33 16.05 7.10 -56.53
N SER A 34 14.84 6.97 -56.02
CA SER A 34 14.48 6.64 -54.62
C SER A 34 15.33 7.23 -53.49
N ALA A 35 14.83 8.31 -52.90
CA ALA A 35 15.21 8.72 -51.55
C ALA A 35 14.46 7.81 -50.51
N PRO A 36 15.16 7.34 -49.48
CA PRO A 36 14.46 6.56 -48.43
C PRO A 36 13.63 7.49 -47.56
N ALA A 37 12.50 6.89 -47.07
CA ALA A 37 11.54 7.52 -46.20
C ALA A 37 12.23 8.29 -45.06
N GLN A 38 11.89 9.56 -44.90
CA GLN A 38 12.27 10.37 -43.74
C GLN A 38 11.74 9.72 -42.45
N SER A 39 12.65 9.31 -41.60
CA SER A 39 12.39 8.85 -40.26
C SER A 39 11.78 9.98 -39.43
N VAL A 40 10.56 9.78 -39.01
CA VAL A 40 9.79 10.66 -38.12
C VAL A 40 10.52 10.80 -36.78
N GLY A 41 10.91 12.01 -36.46
CA GLY A 41 11.11 12.53 -35.11
C GLY A 41 11.94 11.68 -34.14
N SER A 42 13.22 11.46 -34.44
CA SER A 42 14.19 11.05 -33.42
C SER A 42 14.42 12.21 -32.47
N VAL A 43 14.24 11.96 -31.18
CA VAL A 43 14.88 12.79 -30.14
C VAL A 43 16.34 12.90 -30.53
N PRO A 44 16.94 14.09 -30.62
CA PRO A 44 18.33 14.23 -31.03
C PRO A 44 19.19 13.30 -30.17
N ALA A 45 19.92 12.40 -30.80
CA ALA A 45 20.96 11.65 -30.12
C ALA A 45 21.94 12.69 -29.56
N ALA A 46 22.03 12.79 -28.25
CA ALA A 46 22.97 13.68 -27.59
C ALA A 46 24.35 13.34 -28.09
N HIS A 47 24.97 14.27 -28.82
CA HIS A 47 26.41 14.23 -29.08
C HIS A 47 27.13 14.21 -27.75
N PRO A 48 28.07 13.30 -27.49
CA PRO A 48 28.83 13.25 -26.26
C PRO A 48 29.90 14.37 -26.29
N GLN A 49 29.48 15.61 -26.15
CA GLN A 49 30.33 16.71 -25.74
C GLN A 49 30.08 16.97 -24.25
N GLY A 50 30.54 16.07 -23.43
CA GLY A 50 30.44 16.26 -21.99
C GLY A 50 31.32 15.21 -21.31
N GLY A 51 32.46 15.64 -20.83
CA GLY A 51 33.28 14.82 -19.95
C GLY A 51 32.57 14.40 -18.66
N PHE A 52 33.29 14.00 -17.66
CA PHE A 52 32.87 13.53 -16.33
C PHE A 52 31.54 14.11 -15.80
N PHE A 53 31.23 15.39 -16.04
CA PHE A 53 30.01 16.06 -15.60
C PHE A 53 28.71 15.54 -16.27
N ALA A 54 28.74 15.00 -17.49
CA ALA A 54 27.55 14.46 -18.14
C ALA A 54 27.11 13.15 -17.53
N PHE A 55 28.02 12.39 -16.95
CA PHE A 55 27.74 11.14 -16.26
C PHE A 55 27.37 11.37 -14.78
N ALA A 56 27.94 12.39 -14.15
CA ALA A 56 27.73 12.66 -12.72
C ALA A 56 26.27 12.97 -12.37
N LYS A 57 25.54 13.68 -13.23
CA LYS A 57 24.15 14.09 -12.95
C LYS A 57 23.15 12.91 -12.89
N PRO A 58 23.12 11.97 -13.85
CA PRO A 58 22.32 10.75 -13.73
C PRO A 58 22.75 9.87 -12.56
N ALA A 59 24.04 9.71 -12.31
CA ALA A 59 24.54 8.91 -11.19
C ALA A 59 24.11 9.49 -9.83
N LEU A 60 24.18 10.82 -9.69
CA LEU A 60 23.70 11.51 -8.48
C LEU A 60 22.19 11.30 -8.26
N PHE A 61 21.39 11.32 -9.33
CA PHE A 61 19.97 11.04 -9.23
C PHE A 61 19.69 9.60 -8.81
N THR A 62 20.43 8.65 -9.38
CA THR A 62 20.32 7.22 -9.02
C THR A 62 20.62 7.02 -7.54
N LEU A 63 21.68 7.63 -7.04
CA LEU A 63 22.06 7.57 -5.62
C LEU A 63 21.00 8.22 -4.72
N LEU A 64 20.52 9.42 -5.11
CA LEU A 64 19.45 10.11 -4.40
C LEU A 64 18.19 9.25 -4.32
N LEU A 65 17.79 8.67 -5.44
CA LEU A 65 16.58 7.83 -5.52
C LEU A 65 16.76 6.54 -4.68
N PHE A 66 17.95 5.93 -4.72
CA PHE A 66 18.27 4.76 -3.90
C PHE A 66 18.06 5.04 -2.41
N PHE A 67 18.69 6.09 -1.88
CA PHE A 67 18.52 6.44 -0.46
C PHE A 67 17.09 6.89 -0.12
N ALA A 68 16.42 7.61 -1.02
CA ALA A 68 15.02 8.00 -0.83
C ALA A 68 14.08 6.79 -0.74
N MET A 69 14.40 5.69 -1.43
CA MET A 69 13.58 4.47 -1.47
C MET A 69 13.96 3.46 -0.38
N THR A 70 15.19 3.50 0.12
CA THR A 70 15.67 2.49 1.07
C THR A 70 15.83 2.99 2.50
N VAL A 71 16.13 4.26 2.76
CA VAL A 71 16.27 4.78 4.14
C VAL A 71 14.98 5.47 4.56
N GLN A 72 14.20 4.87 5.46
CA GLN A 72 12.84 5.32 5.81
C GLN A 72 12.79 6.26 7.03
N THR A 73 13.92 6.68 7.58
CA THR A 73 13.98 7.56 8.74
C THR A 73 13.44 8.98 8.46
N ALA A 74 12.87 9.62 9.47
CA ALA A 74 12.45 11.01 9.39
C ALA A 74 13.63 11.95 9.08
N VAL A 75 14.83 11.63 9.59
CA VAL A 75 16.07 12.37 9.31
C VAL A 75 16.41 12.38 7.81
N MET A 76 16.28 11.23 7.13
CA MET A 76 16.50 11.17 5.70
C MET A 76 15.48 12.03 4.95
N SER A 77 14.23 12.09 5.41
CA SER A 77 13.22 12.99 4.81
C SER A 77 13.62 14.46 4.91
N LEU A 78 14.20 14.87 6.04
CA LEU A 78 14.73 16.22 6.22
C LEU A 78 15.97 16.49 5.36
N ILE A 79 16.88 15.52 5.24
CA ILE A 79 18.04 15.62 4.34
C ILE A 79 17.57 15.82 2.90
N LEU A 80 16.62 15.01 2.43
CA LEU A 80 16.01 15.15 1.09
C LEU A 80 15.33 16.52 0.94
N GLY A 81 14.63 16.98 1.96
CA GLY A 81 14.02 18.30 2.03
C GLY A 81 15.04 19.43 1.91
N ALA A 82 16.17 19.34 2.62
CA ALA A 82 17.27 20.31 2.53
C ALA A 82 17.91 20.30 1.12
N LEU A 83 18.13 19.12 0.54
CA LEU A 83 18.63 18.99 -0.82
C LEU A 83 17.65 19.58 -1.86
N ALA A 84 16.35 19.39 -1.65
CA ALA A 84 15.30 19.98 -2.48
C ALA A 84 15.31 21.52 -2.37
N PHE A 85 15.45 22.07 -1.17
CA PHE A 85 15.61 23.50 -0.96
C PHE A 85 16.84 24.05 -1.69
N LEU A 86 18.01 23.43 -1.49
CA LEU A 86 19.23 23.80 -2.19
C LEU A 86 19.10 23.70 -3.72
N SER A 87 18.30 22.72 -4.20
CA SER A 87 18.04 22.56 -5.62
C SER A 87 17.18 23.67 -6.22
N LEU A 88 16.37 24.35 -5.42
CA LEU A 88 15.57 25.51 -5.84
C LEU A 88 16.40 26.79 -5.94
N LEU A 89 17.57 26.87 -5.28
CA LEU A 89 18.39 28.08 -5.28
C LEU A 89 18.99 28.36 -6.66
N GLY A 90 18.81 29.57 -7.15
CA GLY A 90 19.36 30.08 -8.38
C GLY A 90 18.34 30.40 -9.48
N LYS A 91 18.73 31.17 -10.44
CA LYS A 91 17.84 31.67 -11.50
C LYS A 91 17.38 30.56 -12.47
N LYS A 92 18.30 29.63 -12.82
CA LYS A 92 17.98 28.52 -13.77
C LYS A 92 16.98 27.48 -13.19
N PRO A 93 17.17 26.93 -11.97
CA PRO A 93 16.21 26.02 -11.38
C PRO A 93 14.82 26.62 -11.28
N MET A 94 14.70 27.84 -10.79
CA MET A 94 13.43 28.54 -10.69
C MET A 94 12.72 28.74 -12.04
N ALA A 95 13.49 29.04 -13.09
CA ALA A 95 12.92 29.15 -14.43
C ALA A 95 12.39 27.81 -14.94
N ARG A 96 13.06 26.69 -14.58
CA ARG A 96 12.60 25.34 -14.94
C ARG A 96 11.31 24.95 -14.24
N VAL A 97 11.23 25.10 -12.93
CA VAL A 97 10.01 24.80 -12.16
C VAL A 97 8.83 25.59 -12.73
N ARG A 98 9.03 26.87 -12.98
CA ARG A 98 8.02 27.73 -13.56
C ARG A 98 7.57 27.29 -14.96
N ALA A 99 8.49 26.93 -15.85
CA ALA A 99 8.17 26.45 -17.21
C ALA A 99 7.38 25.13 -17.18
N ARG A 100 7.39 24.41 -16.07
CA ARG A 100 6.71 23.14 -15.85
C ARG A 100 5.44 23.24 -15.04
N LEU A 101 5.06 24.46 -14.62
CA LEU A 101 3.78 24.69 -13.96
C LEU A 101 2.63 24.25 -14.89
N SER A 102 2.03 23.17 -14.54
CA SER A 102 1.00 22.44 -15.29
C SER A 102 0.07 21.78 -14.28
N LEU A 103 -1.04 21.23 -14.75
CA LEU A 103 -2.03 20.61 -13.86
C LEU A 103 -1.42 19.64 -12.83
N PRO A 104 -0.54 18.69 -13.20
CA PRO A 104 0.06 17.79 -12.21
C PRO A 104 0.95 18.52 -11.20
N VAL A 105 1.67 19.57 -11.59
CA VAL A 105 2.51 20.33 -10.66
C VAL A 105 1.66 21.17 -9.71
N PHE A 106 0.58 21.81 -10.19
CA PHE A 106 -0.35 22.52 -9.34
C PHE A 106 -1.10 21.58 -8.40
N GLY A 107 -1.50 20.40 -8.90
CA GLY A 107 -2.12 19.36 -8.08
C GLY A 107 -1.19 18.92 -6.95
N LEU A 108 0.08 18.63 -7.25
CA LEU A 108 1.06 18.25 -6.23
C LEU A 108 1.32 19.36 -5.20
N LEU A 109 1.46 20.63 -5.64
CA LEU A 109 1.67 21.75 -4.72
C LEU A 109 0.46 22.00 -3.82
N GLY A 110 -0.76 21.96 -4.39
CA GLY A 110 -1.98 22.09 -3.61
C GLY A 110 -2.15 20.93 -2.63
N PHE A 111 -1.86 19.70 -3.08
CA PHE A 111 -1.88 18.53 -2.22
C PHE A 111 -0.86 18.64 -1.08
N ALA A 112 0.36 19.14 -1.34
CA ALA A 112 1.37 19.34 -0.31
C ALA A 112 0.90 20.33 0.79
N ILE A 113 0.19 21.39 0.40
CA ILE A 113 -0.36 22.36 1.36
C ILE A 113 -1.43 21.71 2.23
N VAL A 114 -2.40 21.00 1.60
CA VAL A 114 -3.50 20.37 2.34
C VAL A 114 -2.98 19.22 3.21
N TYR A 115 -2.06 18.42 2.70
CA TYR A 115 -1.46 17.29 3.43
C TYR A 115 -0.64 17.77 4.64
N GLY A 116 0.11 18.86 4.48
CA GLY A 116 0.80 19.50 5.60
C GLY A 116 -0.14 20.08 6.65
N ALA A 117 -1.25 20.71 6.21
CA ALA A 117 -2.28 21.17 7.13
C ALA A 117 -2.95 19.98 7.87
N ALA A 118 -3.25 18.89 7.14
CA ALA A 118 -3.82 17.67 7.71
C ALA A 118 -2.92 17.00 8.76
N ALA A 119 -1.60 17.12 8.63
CA ALA A 119 -0.65 16.68 9.66
C ALA A 119 -0.74 17.52 10.94
N ILE A 120 -1.01 18.83 10.81
CA ILE A 120 -1.05 19.77 11.95
C ILE A 120 -2.35 19.63 12.73
N TYR A 121 -3.51 19.52 12.06
CA TYR A 121 -4.81 19.43 12.74
C TYR A 121 -5.20 18.00 13.12
N SER A 122 -4.45 17.00 12.71
CA SER A 122 -4.70 15.61 13.10
C SER A 122 -4.59 15.44 14.61
N PRO A 123 -5.56 14.80 15.28
CA PRO A 123 -5.45 14.46 16.69
C PRO A 123 -4.48 13.26 16.95
N PHE A 124 -3.99 12.60 15.88
CA PHE A 124 -3.16 11.40 15.94
C PHE A 124 -1.69 11.75 15.63
N GLY A 125 -1.05 12.51 16.52
CA GLY A 125 0.22 13.18 16.27
C GLY A 125 1.33 12.29 15.72
N GLU A 126 1.60 11.13 16.33
CA GLU A 126 2.64 10.20 15.92
C GLU A 126 2.35 9.61 14.53
N SER A 127 1.14 9.06 14.35
CA SER A 127 0.70 8.48 13.06
C SER A 127 0.69 9.54 11.96
N ALA A 128 0.21 10.74 12.27
CA ALA A 128 0.17 11.87 11.33
C ALA A 128 1.57 12.26 10.87
N MET A 129 2.53 12.31 11.79
CA MET A 129 3.90 12.67 11.49
C MET A 129 4.61 11.59 10.67
N ALA A 130 4.38 10.31 10.97
CA ALA A 130 4.91 9.20 10.18
C ALA A 130 4.44 9.28 8.73
N GLU A 131 3.14 9.51 8.48
CA GLU A 131 2.59 9.67 7.14
C GLU A 131 3.12 10.93 6.44
N PHE A 132 3.26 12.03 7.18
CA PHE A 132 3.81 13.27 6.66
C PHE A 132 5.26 13.11 6.16
N TYR A 133 6.14 12.45 6.92
CA TYR A 133 7.53 12.24 6.48
C TYR A 133 7.64 11.37 5.24
N LYS A 134 6.78 10.38 5.08
CA LYS A 134 6.72 9.56 3.86
C LYS A 134 6.36 10.41 2.64
N PHE A 135 5.37 11.28 2.77
CA PHE A 135 4.96 12.22 1.73
C PHE A 135 6.06 13.24 1.45
N PHE A 136 6.63 13.84 2.49
CA PHE A 136 7.63 14.91 2.36
C PHE A 136 8.89 14.45 1.64
N ALA A 137 9.35 13.21 1.86
CA ALA A 137 10.46 12.63 1.12
C ALA A 137 10.16 12.54 -0.39
N ALA A 138 8.98 12.01 -0.76
CA ALA A 138 8.57 11.91 -2.16
C ALA A 138 8.39 13.29 -2.81
N PHE A 139 7.83 14.25 -2.08
CA PHE A 139 7.70 15.64 -2.51
C PHE A 139 9.08 16.30 -2.72
N ALA A 140 10.05 16.07 -1.83
CA ALA A 140 11.41 16.58 -1.97
C ALA A 140 12.11 16.04 -3.23
N VAL A 141 12.04 14.72 -3.48
CA VAL A 141 12.57 14.10 -4.72
C VAL A 141 11.90 14.70 -5.96
N ALA A 142 10.58 14.91 -5.90
CA ALA A 142 9.82 15.55 -6.95
C ALA A 142 10.29 16.98 -7.25
N VAL A 143 10.54 17.78 -6.23
CA VAL A 143 11.08 19.17 -6.35
C VAL A 143 12.47 19.14 -6.97
N ILE A 144 13.36 18.24 -6.55
CA ILE A 144 14.71 18.09 -7.12
C ILE A 144 14.62 17.76 -8.62
N LEU A 145 13.76 16.81 -9.00
CA LEU A 145 13.52 16.43 -10.38
C LEU A 145 13.06 17.62 -11.22
N LEU A 146 12.05 18.36 -10.75
CA LEU A 146 11.51 19.53 -11.44
C LEU A 146 12.51 20.68 -11.55
N ALA A 147 13.39 20.88 -10.57
CA ALA A 147 14.31 22.00 -10.50
C ALA A 147 15.62 21.76 -11.28
N ARG A 148 16.12 20.52 -11.32
CA ARG A 148 17.49 20.24 -11.79
C ARG A 148 17.59 19.43 -13.07
N TYR A 149 16.55 18.65 -13.45
CA TYR A 149 16.61 17.73 -14.58
C TYR A 149 15.77 18.25 -15.75
N ASP A 150 16.33 18.20 -16.96
CA ASP A 150 15.68 18.62 -18.21
C ASP A 150 15.28 17.40 -19.05
N ARG A 151 14.56 17.61 -20.16
CA ARG A 151 14.15 16.54 -21.09
C ARG A 151 15.34 15.70 -21.57
N GLU A 152 16.50 16.31 -21.73
CA GLU A 152 17.74 15.66 -22.15
C GLU A 152 18.29 14.69 -21.08
N ASP A 153 18.01 14.95 -19.80
CA ASP A 153 18.43 14.10 -18.67
C ASP A 153 17.53 12.89 -18.45
N VAL A 154 16.33 12.88 -19.05
CA VAL A 154 15.30 11.84 -18.81
C VAL A 154 15.80 10.42 -19.10
N PRO A 155 16.57 10.15 -20.17
CA PRO A 155 17.15 8.82 -20.36
C PRO A 155 17.98 8.37 -19.15
N GLY A 156 18.80 9.26 -18.59
CA GLY A 156 19.60 8.97 -17.40
C GLY A 156 18.75 8.73 -16.15
N VAL A 157 17.65 9.48 -15.98
CA VAL A 157 16.68 9.27 -14.89
C VAL A 157 16.02 7.89 -15.02
N LEU A 158 15.63 7.47 -16.22
CA LEU A 158 15.02 6.15 -16.46
C LEU A 158 16.02 5.01 -16.21
N TRP A 159 17.28 5.16 -16.64
CA TRP A 159 18.35 4.22 -16.32
C TRP A 159 18.55 4.11 -14.80
N GLY A 160 18.62 5.25 -14.11
CA GLY A 160 18.71 5.29 -12.66
C GLY A 160 17.54 4.61 -11.97
N PHE A 161 16.31 4.89 -12.41
CA PHE A 161 15.09 4.27 -11.89
C PHE A 161 15.10 2.74 -12.04
N GLY A 162 15.37 2.25 -13.27
CA GLY A 162 15.43 0.81 -13.55
C GLY A 162 16.53 0.12 -12.74
N THR A 163 17.67 0.79 -12.54
CA THR A 163 18.80 0.28 -11.74
C THR A 163 18.46 0.21 -10.27
N VAL A 164 17.85 1.26 -9.68
CA VAL A 164 17.46 1.25 -8.26
C VAL A 164 16.42 0.16 -8.00
N SER A 165 15.40 0.05 -8.86
CA SER A 165 14.41 -1.02 -8.77
C SER A 165 15.05 -2.40 -8.85
N ALA A 166 15.99 -2.61 -9.77
CA ALA A 166 16.71 -3.88 -9.91
C ALA A 166 17.60 -4.19 -8.69
N VAL A 167 18.30 -3.19 -8.14
CA VAL A 167 19.11 -3.37 -6.91
C VAL A 167 18.21 -3.77 -5.73
N ILE A 168 17.08 -3.09 -5.55
CA ILE A 168 16.10 -3.47 -4.54
C ILE A 168 15.57 -4.88 -4.81
N GLY A 169 15.38 -5.27 -6.08
CA GLY A 169 14.98 -6.62 -6.48
C GLY A 169 16.00 -7.69 -6.07
N VAL A 170 17.29 -7.42 -6.31
CA VAL A 170 18.37 -8.32 -5.88
C VAL A 170 18.39 -8.46 -4.36
N VAL A 171 18.36 -7.34 -3.63
CA VAL A 171 18.36 -7.36 -2.16
C VAL A 171 17.13 -8.07 -1.60
N SER A 172 15.95 -7.86 -2.21
CA SER A 172 14.70 -8.47 -1.75
C SER A 172 14.66 -10.00 -1.97
N VAL A 173 15.19 -10.47 -3.09
CA VAL A 173 15.31 -11.92 -3.36
C VAL A 173 16.37 -12.56 -2.46
N ASP A 174 17.49 -11.87 -2.24
CA ASP A 174 18.55 -12.35 -1.36
C ASP A 174 18.12 -12.37 0.12
N LEU A 175 17.28 -11.40 0.53
CA LEU A 175 16.62 -11.38 1.85
C LEU A 175 15.77 -12.64 2.06
N ALA A 176 14.98 -13.03 1.06
CA ALA A 176 14.16 -14.25 1.14
C ALA A 176 15.00 -15.54 1.27
N CYS A 177 16.30 -15.48 0.91
CA CYS A 177 17.26 -16.58 1.04
C CYS A 177 18.21 -16.42 2.24
N ASP A 178 18.04 -15.40 3.07
CA ASP A 178 18.99 -14.98 4.11
C ASP A 178 20.44 -14.85 3.58
N GLY A 179 20.58 -14.27 2.42
CA GLY A 179 21.82 -14.24 1.64
C GLY A 179 22.80 -13.12 2.06
N PRO A 180 24.04 -13.20 1.55
CA PRO A 180 25.13 -12.27 1.92
C PRO A 180 24.92 -10.85 1.39
N VAL A 181 24.19 -10.67 0.26
CA VAL A 181 23.93 -9.35 -0.32
C VAL A 181 22.98 -8.56 0.58
N PHE A 182 21.93 -9.22 1.08
CA PHE A 182 21.01 -8.61 2.04
C PHE A 182 21.74 -8.28 3.36
N ARG A 183 22.55 -9.21 3.90
CA ARG A 183 23.29 -8.92 5.14
C ARG A 183 24.21 -7.71 5.00
N ALA A 184 24.92 -7.57 3.89
CA ALA A 184 25.76 -6.41 3.60
C ALA A 184 24.92 -5.11 3.43
N PHE A 185 23.78 -5.21 2.77
CA PHE A 185 22.83 -4.11 2.62
C PHE A 185 22.26 -3.69 3.99
N ASN A 186 21.79 -4.65 4.81
CA ASN A 186 21.23 -4.35 6.13
C ASN A 186 22.25 -3.73 7.07
N ALA A 187 23.51 -4.19 7.07
CA ALA A 187 24.60 -3.57 7.83
C ALA A 187 24.82 -2.10 7.42
N LEU A 188 24.74 -1.76 6.13
CA LEU A 188 24.81 -0.37 5.67
C LEU A 188 23.59 0.43 6.12
N MET A 189 22.39 -0.14 6.06
CA MET A 189 21.16 0.54 6.46
C MET A 189 21.12 0.75 7.98
N THR A 190 21.53 -0.22 8.78
CA THR A 190 21.65 -0.09 10.25
C THR A 190 22.59 1.05 10.64
N ALA A 191 23.71 1.20 9.92
CA ALA A 191 24.62 2.35 10.12
C ALA A 191 23.95 3.72 9.80
N LEU A 192 22.87 3.72 9.02
CA LEU A 192 22.05 4.90 8.71
C LEU A 192 20.80 5.04 9.59
N GLY A 193 20.68 4.19 10.61
CA GLY A 193 19.56 4.20 11.54
C GLY A 193 18.29 3.48 11.04
N GLU A 194 18.45 2.57 10.07
CA GLU A 194 17.36 1.76 9.51
C GLU A 194 17.66 0.27 9.69
N ASP A 195 16.80 -0.47 10.34
CA ASP A 195 16.95 -1.92 10.49
C ASP A 195 15.81 -2.63 9.75
N TYR A 196 16.17 -3.43 8.76
CA TYR A 196 15.20 -4.22 7.99
C TYR A 196 14.87 -5.57 8.64
N GLY A 197 15.51 -5.92 9.75
CA GLY A 197 15.22 -7.11 10.53
C GLY A 197 15.25 -8.42 9.73
N THR A 198 14.77 -9.48 10.35
CA THR A 198 14.42 -10.72 9.66
C THR A 198 12.96 -10.62 9.22
N VAL A 199 12.72 -10.59 7.92
CA VAL A 199 11.36 -10.61 7.38
C VAL A 199 10.74 -11.96 7.66
N ASP A 200 9.61 -11.99 8.36
CA ASP A 200 8.79 -13.18 8.45
C ASP A 200 8.39 -13.61 7.04
N GLN A 201 8.95 -14.69 6.58
CA GLN A 201 8.55 -15.27 5.31
C GLN A 201 7.09 -15.66 5.42
N SER A 202 6.30 -15.33 4.41
CA SER A 202 4.94 -15.84 4.28
C SER A 202 4.92 -17.33 4.60
N PRO A 203 3.92 -17.85 5.34
CA PRO A 203 3.78 -19.28 5.60
C PRO A 203 3.79 -20.15 4.32
N TRP A 204 3.74 -19.52 3.16
CA TRP A 204 3.90 -20.13 1.83
C TRP A 204 5.36 -20.31 1.38
N GLY A 205 6.33 -19.84 2.14
CA GLY A 205 7.79 -20.07 1.95
C GLY A 205 8.45 -19.48 0.70
N THR A 206 7.68 -19.10 -0.32
CA THR A 206 8.19 -18.72 -1.66
C THR A 206 7.88 -17.30 -2.08
N GLN A 207 7.03 -16.60 -1.33
CA GLN A 207 6.59 -15.26 -1.69
C GLN A 207 7.61 -14.21 -1.22
N VAL A 208 8.24 -13.51 -2.16
CA VAL A 208 9.18 -12.43 -1.85
C VAL A 208 8.41 -11.17 -1.44
N ALA A 209 8.37 -10.91 -0.12
CA ALA A 209 7.83 -9.67 0.44
C ALA A 209 8.82 -8.48 0.31
N GLY A 210 10.11 -8.77 0.21
CA GLY A 210 11.18 -7.80 0.01
C GLY A 210 11.39 -6.86 1.19
N ILE A 211 12.22 -5.84 0.97
CA ILE A 211 12.58 -4.84 2.00
C ILE A 211 11.39 -4.00 2.49
N TYR A 212 10.24 -4.04 1.82
CA TYR A 212 9.03 -3.33 2.26
C TYR A 212 8.10 -4.21 3.11
N ASN A 213 8.48 -5.44 3.37
CA ASN A 213 7.70 -6.43 4.11
C ASN A 213 6.25 -6.58 3.59
N ASP A 214 6.06 -6.37 2.29
CA ASP A 214 4.78 -6.51 1.60
C ASP A 214 5.00 -6.93 0.15
N ALA A 215 4.55 -8.14 -0.19
CA ALA A 215 4.76 -8.73 -1.51
C ALA A 215 3.99 -7.98 -2.62
N ASN A 216 2.86 -7.34 -2.31
CA ASN A 216 2.07 -6.60 -3.29
C ASN A 216 2.71 -5.26 -3.62
N VAL A 217 3.18 -4.53 -2.60
CA VAL A 217 3.94 -3.28 -2.78
C VAL A 217 5.21 -3.54 -3.56
N THR A 218 5.95 -4.57 -3.17
CA THR A 218 7.21 -5.00 -3.80
C THR A 218 6.96 -5.40 -5.27
N ALA A 219 5.90 -6.15 -5.56
CA ALA A 219 5.47 -6.47 -6.91
C ALA A 219 5.20 -5.22 -7.74
N SER A 220 4.46 -4.27 -7.19
CA SER A 220 4.13 -3.04 -7.90
C SER A 220 5.37 -2.22 -8.25
N LEU A 221 6.35 -2.14 -7.35
CA LEU A 221 7.62 -1.48 -7.64
C LEU A 221 8.38 -2.15 -8.78
N PHE A 222 8.54 -3.48 -8.73
CA PHE A 222 9.26 -4.23 -9.77
C PHE A 222 8.52 -4.19 -11.10
N ALA A 223 7.19 -4.16 -11.11
CA ALA A 223 6.41 -3.95 -12.33
C ALA A 223 6.70 -2.58 -12.97
N LEU A 224 6.80 -1.50 -12.18
CA LEU A 224 7.22 -0.18 -12.67
C LEU A 224 8.66 -0.21 -13.20
N GLY A 225 9.58 -0.86 -12.46
CA GLY A 225 10.96 -1.08 -12.89
C GLY A 225 11.03 -1.87 -14.20
N LEU A 226 10.19 -2.89 -14.36
CA LEU A 226 10.10 -3.72 -15.56
C LEU A 226 9.56 -2.93 -16.76
N ILE A 227 8.52 -2.10 -16.60
CA ILE A 227 8.01 -1.23 -17.67
C ILE A 227 9.11 -0.28 -18.15
N VAL A 228 9.82 0.37 -17.24
CA VAL A 228 10.93 1.28 -17.56
C VAL A 228 12.07 0.51 -18.26
N SER A 229 12.44 -0.66 -17.75
CA SER A 229 13.52 -1.50 -18.32
C SER A 229 13.17 -2.02 -19.72
N LEU A 230 11.94 -2.45 -19.96
CA LEU A 230 11.42 -2.84 -21.28
C LEU A 230 11.44 -1.65 -22.25
N TYR A 231 11.08 -0.44 -21.79
CA TYR A 231 11.18 0.75 -22.62
C TYR A 231 12.63 1.02 -23.03
N LEU A 232 13.58 0.88 -22.09
CA LEU A 232 15.01 1.05 -22.37
C LEU A 232 15.52 -0.03 -23.34
N LEU A 233 15.12 -1.29 -23.19
CA LEU A 233 15.49 -2.40 -24.06
C LEU A 233 15.04 -2.19 -25.51
N VAL A 234 13.76 -1.85 -25.69
CA VAL A 234 13.16 -1.63 -27.03
C VAL A 234 13.78 -0.42 -27.74
N ARG A 235 14.26 0.59 -26.96
CA ARG A 235 14.93 1.80 -27.50
C ARG A 235 16.44 1.68 -27.63
N ALA A 236 17.01 0.57 -27.17
CA ALA A 236 18.45 0.38 -27.17
C ALA A 236 18.97 0.04 -28.56
N ASP A 237 19.89 0.87 -29.06
CA ASP A 237 20.63 0.64 -30.30
C ASP A 237 21.96 -0.04 -30.01
N GLY A 238 22.15 -1.21 -30.61
CA GLY A 238 23.37 -2.01 -30.49
C GLY A 238 23.50 -2.76 -29.16
N TRP A 239 24.31 -3.81 -29.17
CA TRP A 239 24.45 -4.77 -28.07
C TRP A 239 24.95 -4.13 -26.77
N LYS A 240 25.79 -3.08 -26.83
CA LYS A 240 26.35 -2.39 -25.64
C LYS A 240 25.28 -1.73 -24.77
N LYS A 241 24.15 -1.28 -25.37
CA LYS A 241 23.02 -0.71 -24.65
C LYS A 241 21.96 -1.76 -24.37
N LYS A 242 21.80 -2.75 -25.25
CA LYS A 242 20.82 -3.84 -25.07
C LYS A 242 21.15 -4.75 -23.89
N LEU A 243 22.43 -5.09 -23.70
CA LEU A 243 22.83 -5.98 -22.61
C LEU A 243 22.45 -5.42 -21.22
N PRO A 244 22.87 -4.20 -20.83
CA PRO A 244 22.46 -3.68 -19.52
C PRO A 244 20.94 -3.47 -19.39
N ALA A 245 20.24 -3.09 -20.48
CA ALA A 245 18.78 -2.97 -20.44
C ALA A 245 18.11 -4.35 -20.22
N ALA A 246 18.60 -5.39 -20.90
CA ALA A 246 18.11 -6.76 -20.73
C ALA A 246 18.39 -7.31 -19.32
N LEU A 247 19.55 -6.99 -18.73
CA LEU A 247 19.83 -7.34 -17.34
C LEU A 247 18.81 -6.69 -16.39
N LEU A 248 18.47 -5.42 -16.57
CA LEU A 248 17.42 -4.76 -15.79
C LEU A 248 16.05 -5.41 -16.01
N VAL A 249 15.68 -5.79 -17.23
CA VAL A 249 14.44 -6.52 -17.54
C VAL A 249 14.43 -7.86 -16.83
N GLY A 250 15.53 -8.61 -16.90
CA GLY A 250 15.63 -9.94 -16.27
C GLY A 250 15.50 -9.90 -14.75
N VAL A 251 16.22 -8.96 -14.11
CA VAL A 251 16.19 -8.80 -12.65
C VAL A 251 14.79 -8.34 -12.19
N ASN A 252 14.28 -7.22 -12.74
CA ASN A 252 12.96 -6.71 -12.35
C ASN A 252 11.85 -7.73 -12.68
N GLY A 253 11.93 -8.42 -13.82
CA GLY A 253 10.94 -9.39 -14.24
C GLY A 253 10.88 -10.61 -13.33
N LEU A 254 12.03 -11.20 -13.00
CA LEU A 254 12.06 -12.38 -12.13
C LEU A 254 11.70 -12.00 -10.67
N ALA A 255 12.22 -10.89 -10.15
CA ALA A 255 11.84 -10.38 -8.83
C ALA A 255 10.33 -10.08 -8.73
N PHE A 256 9.75 -9.47 -9.78
CA PHE A 256 8.30 -9.26 -9.87
C PHE A 256 7.52 -10.58 -9.82
N PHE A 257 7.93 -11.58 -10.58
CA PHE A 257 7.25 -12.87 -10.62
C PHE A 257 7.33 -13.59 -9.29
N LEU A 258 8.51 -13.58 -8.63
CA LEU A 258 8.76 -14.22 -7.33
C LEU A 258 7.98 -13.55 -6.17
N SER A 259 7.51 -12.32 -6.33
CA SER A 259 6.59 -11.71 -5.37
C SER A 259 5.21 -12.39 -5.33
N MET A 260 4.84 -13.12 -6.38
CA MET A 260 3.59 -13.89 -6.52
C MET A 260 2.31 -13.07 -6.21
N SER A 261 2.34 -11.76 -6.40
CA SER A 261 1.18 -10.91 -6.22
C SER A 261 0.18 -11.10 -7.37
N ARG A 262 -0.96 -11.71 -7.09
CA ARG A 262 -2.05 -11.89 -8.08
C ARG A 262 -2.58 -10.56 -8.58
N GLY A 263 -2.81 -9.59 -7.68
CA GLY A 263 -3.22 -8.23 -8.01
C GLY A 263 -2.17 -7.50 -8.86
N GLY A 264 -0.89 -7.63 -8.50
CA GLY A 264 0.23 -7.09 -9.26
C GLY A 264 0.30 -7.62 -10.68
N ILE A 265 0.16 -8.93 -10.88
CA ILE A 265 0.15 -9.57 -12.21
C ILE A 265 -1.01 -9.05 -13.06
N LEU A 266 -2.22 -8.97 -12.50
CA LEU A 266 -3.39 -8.49 -13.21
C LEU A 266 -3.25 -7.02 -13.64
N CYS A 267 -2.82 -6.14 -12.73
CA CYS A 267 -2.60 -4.73 -13.02
C CYS A 267 -1.48 -4.53 -14.05
N PHE A 268 -0.40 -5.31 -13.96
CA PHE A 268 0.70 -5.29 -14.91
C PHE A 268 0.25 -5.73 -16.31
N ALA A 269 -0.53 -6.81 -16.42
CA ALA A 269 -1.10 -7.25 -17.69
C ALA A 269 -1.98 -6.17 -18.34
N ALA A 270 -2.82 -5.49 -17.53
CA ALA A 270 -3.61 -4.36 -18.00
C ALA A 270 -2.73 -3.20 -18.51
N ALA A 271 -1.66 -2.88 -17.77
CA ALA A 271 -0.69 -1.85 -18.15
C ALA A 271 0.03 -2.18 -19.45
N LEU A 272 0.47 -3.43 -19.64
CA LEU A 272 1.11 -3.89 -20.89
C LEU A 272 0.14 -3.83 -22.07
N LEU A 273 -1.12 -4.22 -21.88
CA LEU A 273 -2.15 -4.13 -22.91
C LEU A 273 -2.36 -2.68 -23.35
N VAL A 274 -2.51 -1.76 -22.38
CA VAL A 274 -2.62 -0.33 -22.66
C VAL A 274 -1.38 0.17 -23.43
N TRP A 275 -0.19 -0.25 -23.02
CA TRP A 275 1.04 0.13 -23.71
C TRP A 275 1.08 -0.35 -25.16
N LEU A 276 0.72 -1.62 -25.42
CA LEU A 276 0.65 -2.19 -26.78
C LEU A 276 -0.37 -1.45 -27.66
N VAL A 277 -1.54 -1.10 -27.11
CA VAL A 277 -2.57 -0.34 -27.82
C VAL A 277 -2.06 1.07 -28.17
N LEU A 278 -1.38 1.74 -27.25
CA LEU A 278 -0.89 3.11 -27.41
C LEU A 278 0.43 3.21 -28.18
N ALA A 279 1.19 2.13 -28.28
CA ALA A 279 2.42 2.10 -29.05
C ALA A 279 2.15 2.38 -30.54
N GLY A 280 2.95 3.22 -31.16
CA GLY A 280 2.86 3.52 -32.59
C GLY A 280 2.96 2.25 -33.44
N LYS A 281 2.26 2.22 -34.60
CA LYS A 281 2.16 1.03 -35.46
C LYS A 281 3.50 0.33 -35.72
N GLY A 282 4.60 1.08 -35.93
CA GLY A 282 5.94 0.52 -36.17
C GLY A 282 6.61 -0.08 -34.92
N ASN A 283 6.15 0.27 -33.72
CA ASN A 283 6.76 -0.16 -32.44
C ASN A 283 5.98 -1.30 -31.75
N ARG A 284 4.77 -1.61 -32.19
CA ARG A 284 3.91 -2.61 -31.53
C ARG A 284 4.49 -4.01 -31.57
N LEU A 285 4.92 -4.45 -32.74
CA LEU A 285 5.46 -5.82 -32.91
C LEU A 285 6.79 -6.00 -32.16
N PRO A 286 7.80 -5.12 -32.32
CA PRO A 286 9.01 -5.22 -31.50
C PRO A 286 8.72 -5.25 -30.01
N LEU A 287 7.87 -4.36 -29.51
CA LEU A 287 7.46 -4.30 -28.11
C LEU A 287 6.79 -5.62 -27.66
N PHE A 288 5.84 -6.12 -28.45
CA PHE A 288 5.14 -7.38 -28.16
C PHE A 288 6.12 -8.55 -28.04
N PHE A 289 7.04 -8.72 -29.02
CA PHE A 289 7.99 -9.83 -28.98
C PHE A 289 9.02 -9.68 -27.85
N SER A 290 9.54 -8.48 -27.59
CA SER A 290 10.41 -8.26 -26.42
C SER A 290 9.70 -8.59 -25.11
N MET A 291 8.42 -8.20 -24.95
CA MET A 291 7.61 -8.57 -23.78
C MET A 291 7.39 -10.09 -23.68
N ALA A 292 6.96 -10.73 -24.78
CA ALA A 292 6.65 -12.15 -24.77
C ALA A 292 7.90 -13.02 -24.50
N LEU A 293 9.01 -12.71 -25.15
CA LEU A 293 10.29 -13.42 -24.93
C LEU A 293 10.83 -13.22 -23.51
N SER A 294 10.70 -12.00 -22.96
CA SER A 294 11.10 -11.71 -21.57
C SER A 294 10.20 -12.45 -20.58
N ALA A 295 8.88 -12.46 -20.80
CA ALA A 295 7.94 -13.18 -19.95
C ALA A 295 8.20 -14.70 -19.97
N MET A 296 8.44 -15.26 -21.16
CA MET A 296 8.77 -16.68 -21.33
C MET A 296 10.04 -17.06 -20.56
N SER A 297 11.12 -16.29 -20.72
CA SER A 297 12.37 -16.50 -19.99
C SER A 297 12.14 -16.44 -18.47
N THR A 298 11.41 -15.42 -18.01
CA THR A 298 11.11 -15.18 -16.59
C THR A 298 10.33 -16.36 -15.99
N VAL A 299 9.27 -16.82 -16.65
CA VAL A 299 8.45 -17.95 -16.15
C VAL A 299 9.26 -19.22 -16.06
N VAL A 300 10.10 -19.52 -17.06
CA VAL A 300 10.94 -20.73 -17.06
C VAL A 300 11.96 -20.68 -15.91
N LEU A 301 12.61 -19.55 -15.69
CA LEU A 301 13.62 -19.43 -14.63
C LEU A 301 13.03 -19.19 -13.23
N ALA A 302 11.77 -18.80 -13.14
CA ALA A 302 11.08 -18.68 -11.86
C ALA A 302 10.87 -20.04 -11.17
N ILE A 303 10.76 -21.13 -11.96
CA ILE A 303 10.58 -22.48 -11.41
C ILE A 303 11.77 -22.88 -10.52
N PRO A 304 13.02 -22.94 -11.03
CA PRO A 304 14.16 -23.25 -10.16
C PRO A 304 14.43 -22.15 -9.12
N ALA A 305 14.15 -20.88 -9.41
CA ALA A 305 14.35 -19.80 -8.44
C ALA A 305 13.46 -19.98 -7.22
N ALA A 306 12.17 -20.23 -7.40
CA ALA A 306 11.22 -20.39 -6.30
C ALA A 306 11.55 -21.60 -5.42
N SER A 307 11.92 -22.74 -6.02
CA SER A 307 12.30 -23.93 -5.23
C SER A 307 13.57 -23.73 -4.39
N HIS A 308 14.52 -22.90 -4.86
CA HIS A 308 15.75 -22.62 -4.13
C HIS A 308 15.62 -21.49 -3.10
N ILE A 309 14.59 -20.64 -3.17
CA ILE A 309 14.25 -19.71 -2.07
C ILE A 309 13.92 -20.51 -0.81
N ILE A 310 13.09 -21.55 -0.93
CA ILE A 310 12.70 -22.41 0.20
C ILE A 310 13.92 -23.08 0.84
N SER A 311 14.89 -23.50 0.03
CA SER A 311 16.11 -24.18 0.53
C SER A 311 17.18 -23.23 1.08
N GLY A 312 16.95 -21.90 1.14
CA GLY A 312 17.94 -20.93 1.62
C GLY A 312 19.19 -20.80 0.73
N SER A 313 19.10 -21.17 -0.54
CA SER A 313 20.19 -21.12 -1.50
C SER A 313 20.35 -19.73 -2.13
N SER A 314 21.58 -19.31 -2.43
CA SER A 314 21.86 -18.07 -3.17
C SER A 314 21.64 -18.18 -4.70
N LEU A 315 21.25 -19.35 -5.20
CA LEU A 315 20.99 -19.57 -6.64
C LEU A 315 19.92 -18.61 -7.22
N PRO A 316 18.82 -18.27 -6.53
CA PRO A 316 17.85 -17.32 -7.05
C PRO A 316 18.46 -15.98 -7.47
N VAL A 317 19.43 -15.46 -6.72
CA VAL A 317 20.15 -14.23 -7.07
C VAL A 317 20.93 -14.38 -8.37
N ALA A 318 21.62 -15.50 -8.57
CA ALA A 318 22.32 -15.78 -9.83
C ALA A 318 21.33 -15.90 -11.01
N LEU A 319 20.16 -16.50 -10.77
CA LEU A 319 19.08 -16.62 -11.75
C LEU A 319 18.46 -15.28 -12.16
N LEU A 320 18.46 -14.25 -11.29
CA LEU A 320 18.04 -12.90 -11.68
C LEU A 320 18.90 -12.38 -12.83
N PHE A 321 20.21 -12.47 -12.72
CA PHE A 321 21.15 -12.05 -13.77
C PHE A 321 21.14 -13.00 -14.96
N GLY A 322 21.03 -14.31 -14.71
CA GLY A 322 20.86 -15.35 -15.74
C GLY A 322 19.65 -15.07 -16.63
N ASN A 323 18.51 -14.69 -16.04
CA ASN A 323 17.32 -14.27 -16.78
C ASN A 323 17.61 -13.07 -17.70
N GLY A 324 18.35 -12.07 -17.22
CA GLY A 324 18.76 -10.94 -18.02
C GLY A 324 19.64 -11.33 -19.22
N LEU A 325 20.56 -12.28 -19.05
CA LEU A 325 21.37 -12.80 -20.15
C LEU A 325 20.53 -13.58 -21.18
N VAL A 326 19.59 -14.38 -20.73
CA VAL A 326 18.65 -15.10 -21.63
C VAL A 326 17.78 -14.11 -22.38
N VAL A 327 17.19 -13.11 -21.70
CA VAL A 327 16.41 -12.03 -22.34
C VAL A 327 17.25 -11.31 -23.38
N PHE A 328 18.53 -10.98 -23.09
CA PHE A 328 19.44 -10.36 -24.06
C PHE A 328 19.61 -11.24 -25.30
N ALA A 329 19.93 -12.52 -25.12
CA ALA A 329 20.12 -13.46 -26.21
C ALA A 329 18.84 -13.58 -27.08
N LEU A 330 17.68 -13.78 -26.45
CA LEU A 330 16.39 -13.88 -27.13
C LEU A 330 16.04 -12.58 -27.89
N ASP A 331 16.24 -11.42 -27.27
CA ASP A 331 15.92 -10.13 -27.91
C ASP A 331 16.80 -9.89 -29.13
N VAL A 332 18.11 -10.11 -29.02
CA VAL A 332 19.05 -9.91 -30.13
C VAL A 332 18.82 -10.89 -31.26
N LEU A 333 18.58 -12.18 -30.94
CA LEU A 333 18.46 -13.24 -31.93
C LEU A 333 17.08 -13.31 -32.59
N LEU A 334 16.01 -13.07 -31.82
CA LEU A 334 14.64 -13.40 -32.24
C LEU A 334 13.75 -12.18 -32.47
N THR A 335 13.79 -11.13 -31.68
CA THR A 335 12.84 -10.02 -31.74
C THR A 335 12.75 -9.40 -33.14
N GLY A 336 13.91 -9.11 -33.75
CA GLY A 336 13.95 -8.55 -35.10
C GLY A 336 13.41 -9.51 -36.19
N ARG A 337 13.78 -10.78 -36.11
CA ARG A 337 13.34 -11.84 -37.06
C ARG A 337 11.83 -12.08 -36.94
N LEU A 338 11.32 -12.24 -35.73
CA LEU A 338 9.88 -12.45 -35.46
C LEU A 338 9.06 -11.23 -35.90
N THR A 339 9.57 -10.02 -35.66
CA THR A 339 8.92 -8.78 -36.11
C THR A 339 8.83 -8.73 -37.63
N ALA A 340 9.92 -9.02 -38.34
CA ALA A 340 9.94 -9.05 -39.81
C ALA A 340 9.01 -10.13 -40.38
N LEU A 341 9.03 -11.34 -39.79
CA LEU A 341 8.18 -12.46 -40.19
C LEU A 341 6.68 -12.11 -39.98
N ALA A 342 6.33 -11.57 -38.81
CA ALA A 342 4.95 -11.17 -38.51
C ALA A 342 4.45 -10.00 -39.40
N ALA A 343 5.35 -9.08 -39.74
CA ALA A 343 5.04 -7.98 -40.67
C ALA A 343 4.81 -8.47 -42.11
N ALA A 344 5.65 -9.43 -42.57
CA ALA A 344 5.54 -10.01 -43.92
C ALA A 344 4.33 -10.95 -44.07
N HIS A 345 3.96 -11.66 -43.04
CA HIS A 345 2.92 -12.70 -43.02
C HIS A 345 1.88 -12.48 -41.94
N ALA A 346 1.22 -11.31 -41.92
CA ALA A 346 0.32 -10.91 -40.82
C ALA A 346 -0.80 -11.94 -40.52
N LYS A 347 -1.39 -12.55 -41.56
CA LYS A 347 -2.41 -13.60 -41.40
C LYS A 347 -1.84 -14.88 -40.79
N ALA A 348 -0.66 -15.31 -41.23
CA ALA A 348 0.03 -16.46 -40.64
C ALA A 348 0.52 -16.18 -39.23
N GLY A 349 0.98 -14.96 -38.97
CA GLY A 349 1.35 -14.48 -37.60
C GLY A 349 0.17 -14.49 -36.64
N MET A 350 -1.01 -13.99 -37.07
CA MET A 350 -2.24 -14.07 -36.26
C MET A 350 -2.68 -15.51 -36.02
N ALA A 351 -2.59 -16.38 -37.03
CA ALA A 351 -2.90 -17.80 -36.88
C ALA A 351 -1.94 -18.48 -35.89
N ALA A 352 -0.65 -18.17 -35.95
CA ALA A 352 0.34 -18.71 -35.02
C ALA A 352 0.06 -18.23 -33.57
N VAL A 353 -0.27 -16.96 -33.37
CA VAL A 353 -0.68 -16.42 -32.04
C VAL A 353 -1.95 -17.13 -31.56
N ALA A 354 -2.94 -17.34 -32.41
CA ALA A 354 -4.15 -18.08 -32.05
C ALA A 354 -3.86 -19.53 -31.65
N VAL A 355 -2.99 -20.22 -32.39
CA VAL A 355 -2.55 -21.58 -32.06
C VAL A 355 -1.83 -21.62 -30.70
N VAL A 356 -0.89 -20.68 -30.46
CA VAL A 356 -0.20 -20.59 -29.17
C VAL A 356 -1.21 -20.30 -28.05
N ALA A 357 -2.16 -19.40 -28.25
CA ALA A 357 -3.21 -19.12 -27.26
C ALA A 357 -4.06 -20.36 -26.95
N VAL A 358 -4.44 -21.14 -27.99
CA VAL A 358 -5.16 -22.40 -27.80
C VAL A 358 -4.31 -23.43 -27.05
N VAL A 359 -3.04 -23.60 -27.42
CA VAL A 359 -2.12 -24.51 -26.70
C VAL A 359 -1.96 -24.11 -25.23
N CYS A 360 -1.77 -22.79 -24.95
CA CYS A 360 -1.71 -22.28 -23.58
C CYS A 360 -3.02 -22.51 -22.81
N ALA A 361 -4.18 -22.32 -23.48
CA ALA A 361 -5.47 -22.60 -22.86
C ALA A 361 -5.67 -24.08 -22.56
N VAL A 362 -5.33 -24.97 -23.51
CA VAL A 362 -5.40 -26.43 -23.33
C VAL A 362 -4.43 -26.86 -22.22
N TYR A 363 -3.19 -26.36 -22.23
CA TYR A 363 -2.24 -26.64 -21.14
C TYR A 363 -2.76 -26.14 -19.80
N GLY A 364 -3.32 -24.93 -19.76
CA GLY A 364 -3.91 -24.36 -18.54
C GLY A 364 -5.03 -25.24 -18.01
N VAL A 365 -5.97 -25.66 -18.86
CA VAL A 365 -7.04 -26.59 -18.46
C VAL A 365 -6.45 -27.91 -17.94
N ALA A 366 -5.51 -28.51 -18.67
CA ALA A 366 -4.87 -29.75 -18.25
C ALA A 366 -4.13 -29.58 -16.90
N ALA A 367 -3.42 -28.47 -16.72
CA ALA A 367 -2.64 -28.19 -15.50
C ALA A 367 -3.53 -28.11 -14.25
N PHE A 368 -4.77 -27.65 -14.40
CA PHE A 368 -5.73 -27.55 -13.27
C PHE A 368 -6.65 -28.78 -13.14
N THR A 369 -6.69 -29.68 -14.11
CA THR A 369 -7.57 -30.86 -14.07
C THR A 369 -6.83 -32.14 -13.80
N VAL A 370 -5.57 -32.28 -14.28
CA VAL A 370 -4.76 -33.47 -14.05
C VAL A 370 -4.22 -33.45 -12.62
N LYS A 371 -4.71 -34.40 -11.82
CA LYS A 371 -4.33 -34.58 -10.40
C LYS A 371 -3.50 -35.83 -10.21
N GLY A 372 -2.60 -35.85 -9.22
CA GLY A 372 -1.73 -36.95 -8.89
C GLY A 372 -1.35 -36.98 -7.41
N PRO A 373 -0.37 -37.85 -7.05
CA PRO A 373 0.24 -37.83 -5.72
C PRO A 373 0.88 -36.48 -5.42
N TYR A 374 1.03 -36.17 -4.14
CA TYR A 374 1.75 -34.98 -3.67
C TYR A 374 2.94 -35.41 -2.82
N THR A 375 4.12 -34.95 -3.20
CA THR A 375 5.34 -35.10 -2.40
C THR A 375 5.64 -33.79 -1.71
N PHE A 376 5.81 -33.84 -0.38
CA PHE A 376 6.06 -32.65 0.42
C PHE A 376 7.44 -32.08 0.13
N ASP A 377 7.48 -30.77 -0.06
CA ASP A 377 8.70 -29.97 -0.08
C ASP A 377 9.11 -29.55 1.35
N SER A 378 10.16 -28.75 1.48
CA SER A 378 10.67 -28.28 2.77
C SER A 378 9.68 -27.38 3.55
N THR A 379 8.57 -26.93 2.94
CA THR A 379 7.50 -26.24 3.68
C THR A 379 6.66 -27.19 4.51
N GLY A 380 6.68 -28.48 4.18
CA GLY A 380 5.93 -29.51 4.89
C GLY A 380 4.41 -29.32 4.88
N LEU A 381 3.86 -28.51 3.97
CA LEU A 381 2.47 -28.10 4.02
C LEU A 381 1.85 -27.99 2.62
N VAL A 382 0.63 -28.49 2.46
CA VAL A 382 -0.18 -28.33 1.26
C VAL A 382 -1.60 -27.88 1.57
N PHE A 383 -2.12 -26.97 0.75
CA PHE A 383 -3.48 -26.43 0.84
C PHE A 383 -4.27 -26.78 -0.41
N ARG A 384 -5.48 -27.30 -0.25
CA ARG A 384 -6.38 -27.59 -1.38
C ARG A 384 -7.83 -27.29 -1.02
N SER A 385 -8.54 -26.67 -1.95
CA SER A 385 -9.98 -26.45 -1.81
C SER A 385 -10.68 -27.82 -1.62
N ALA A 386 -11.57 -27.89 -0.65
CA ALA A 386 -12.46 -29.03 -0.44
C ALA A 386 -13.82 -28.72 -1.08
N HIS A 387 -14.32 -29.70 -1.84
CA HIS A 387 -15.66 -29.66 -2.44
C HIS A 387 -16.43 -30.87 -1.90
N LEU A 388 -16.92 -30.73 -0.66
CA LEU A 388 -17.70 -31.75 0.02
C LEU A 388 -19.14 -31.26 0.18
N SER A 389 -20.11 -32.15 0.05
CA SER A 389 -21.49 -31.89 0.40
C SER A 389 -21.67 -31.97 1.93
N ALA A 390 -22.72 -31.38 2.44
CA ALA A 390 -23.11 -31.56 3.85
C ALA A 390 -23.36 -33.03 4.16
N GLY A 391 -22.85 -33.51 5.29
CA GLY A 391 -23.03 -34.93 5.73
C GLY A 391 -21.86 -35.43 6.56
N ASP A 392 -21.95 -36.67 6.98
CA ASP A 392 -20.94 -37.35 7.80
C ASP A 392 -19.95 -38.09 6.93
N TYR A 393 -18.68 -37.94 7.24
CA TYR A 393 -17.53 -38.52 6.53
C TYR A 393 -16.57 -39.16 7.49
N GLN A 394 -15.83 -40.14 7.01
CA GLN A 394 -14.71 -40.71 7.73
C GLN A 394 -13.48 -40.76 6.81
N LEU A 395 -12.33 -40.35 7.31
CA LEU A 395 -11.05 -40.50 6.60
C LEU A 395 -10.57 -41.95 6.74
N THR A 396 -10.51 -42.65 5.61
CA THR A 396 -10.18 -44.08 5.55
C THR A 396 -8.81 -44.37 5.00
N SER A 397 -8.11 -43.37 4.43
CA SER A 397 -6.76 -43.55 3.92
C SER A 397 -5.76 -43.85 5.05
N PRO A 398 -4.87 -44.83 4.86
CA PRO A 398 -3.76 -45.08 5.80
C PRO A 398 -2.80 -43.88 5.70
N LEU A 399 -2.84 -43.00 6.70
CA LEU A 399 -1.86 -41.93 6.84
C LEU A 399 -0.63 -42.44 7.57
N GLY A 400 0.55 -42.06 7.12
CA GLY A 400 1.76 -42.26 7.93
C GLY A 400 1.61 -41.48 9.26
N THR A 401 2.21 -41.98 10.32
CA THR A 401 2.13 -41.37 11.67
C THR A 401 2.65 -39.95 11.75
N GLU A 402 3.31 -39.45 10.72
CA GLU A 402 3.88 -38.11 10.64
C GLU A 402 3.07 -37.16 9.73
N ILE A 403 1.91 -37.62 9.19
CA ILE A 403 1.06 -36.83 8.29
C ILE A 403 -0.18 -36.40 9.06
N ARG A 404 -0.33 -35.10 9.23
CA ARG A 404 -1.51 -34.48 9.83
C ARG A 404 -2.43 -33.94 8.75
N VAL A 405 -3.70 -34.23 8.84
CA VAL A 405 -4.75 -33.75 7.92
C VAL A 405 -5.78 -32.94 8.69
N MET A 406 -6.01 -31.73 8.23
CA MET A 406 -7.07 -30.86 8.77
C MET A 406 -8.06 -30.50 7.65
N LEU A 407 -9.34 -30.40 8.00
CA LEU A 407 -10.37 -29.81 7.17
C LEU A 407 -10.88 -28.55 7.86
N LEU A 408 -10.76 -27.45 7.19
CA LEU A 408 -11.28 -26.15 7.63
C LEU A 408 -12.51 -25.80 6.84
N GLY A 409 -13.53 -25.26 7.49
CA GLY A 409 -14.76 -24.76 6.91
C GLY A 409 -14.92 -23.26 7.08
N GLN A 410 -15.68 -22.64 6.19
CA GLN A 410 -16.12 -21.25 6.31
C GLN A 410 -17.56 -21.12 5.88
N THR A 411 -18.38 -20.52 6.72
CA THR A 411 -19.69 -19.97 6.35
C THR A 411 -19.53 -18.73 5.45
N ALA A 412 -20.62 -18.21 4.93
CA ALA A 412 -20.60 -16.97 4.14
C ALA A 412 -20.12 -15.75 4.96
N TYR A 413 -20.40 -15.73 6.26
CA TYR A 413 -19.97 -14.69 7.21
C TYR A 413 -18.49 -14.83 7.52
N GLU A 414 -18.03 -15.97 7.97
CA GLU A 414 -16.60 -16.24 8.25
C GLU A 414 -15.74 -16.01 7.03
N LYS A 415 -16.27 -16.30 5.85
CA LYS A 415 -15.60 -16.01 4.59
C LYS A 415 -15.37 -14.51 4.38
N GLN A 416 -16.30 -13.65 4.78
CA GLN A 416 -16.10 -12.19 4.71
C GLN A 416 -15.04 -11.71 5.70
N MET A 417 -14.97 -12.32 6.88
CA MET A 417 -14.04 -11.99 7.96
C MET A 417 -12.67 -12.68 7.81
N SER A 418 -12.48 -13.54 6.82
CA SER A 418 -11.31 -14.44 6.72
C SER A 418 -11.09 -15.36 7.92
N GLN A 419 -12.14 -15.63 8.67
CA GLN A 419 -12.16 -16.61 9.75
C GLN A 419 -12.47 -18.00 9.21
N TYR A 420 -12.19 -19.03 9.98
CA TYR A 420 -12.50 -20.42 9.63
C TYR A 420 -12.65 -21.27 10.89
N GLU A 421 -13.46 -22.28 10.80
CA GLU A 421 -13.64 -23.30 11.83
C GLU A 421 -12.89 -24.58 11.44
N THR A 422 -12.29 -25.26 12.41
CA THR A 422 -11.69 -26.57 12.20
C THR A 422 -12.77 -27.64 12.29
N LEU A 423 -13.15 -28.20 11.15
CA LEU A 423 -14.15 -29.25 11.07
C LEU A 423 -13.57 -30.63 11.37
N PHE A 424 -12.27 -30.81 11.09
CA PHE A 424 -11.56 -32.06 11.31
C PHE A 424 -10.09 -31.80 11.55
N ASP A 425 -9.49 -32.60 12.46
CA ASP A 425 -8.06 -32.62 12.71
C ASP A 425 -7.64 -34.06 13.08
N SER A 426 -6.78 -34.67 12.26
CA SER A 426 -6.33 -36.04 12.50
C SER A 426 -5.52 -36.23 13.79
N ASP A 427 -4.95 -35.15 14.36
CA ASP A 427 -4.22 -35.20 15.63
C ASP A 427 -5.15 -35.38 16.84
N SER A 428 -6.46 -35.17 16.70
CA SER A 428 -7.43 -35.48 17.75
C SER A 428 -7.60 -37.00 18.00
N GLY A 429 -7.08 -37.83 17.10
CA GLY A 429 -7.28 -39.28 17.09
C GLY A 429 -8.62 -39.73 16.50
N GLU A 430 -9.49 -38.79 16.13
CA GLU A 430 -10.76 -39.05 15.46
C GLU A 430 -10.52 -39.20 13.95
N THR A 431 -11.27 -40.10 13.33
CA THR A 431 -11.25 -40.27 11.87
C THR A 431 -12.55 -39.84 11.20
N ALA A 432 -13.59 -39.62 12.00
CA ALA A 432 -14.91 -39.20 11.54
C ALA A 432 -15.13 -37.70 11.75
N PHE A 433 -15.85 -37.07 10.85
CA PHE A 433 -16.19 -35.65 10.91
C PHE A 433 -17.50 -35.35 10.18
N THR A 434 -18.16 -34.27 10.57
CA THR A 434 -19.39 -33.78 9.93
C THR A 434 -19.09 -32.51 9.17
N VAL A 435 -19.54 -32.44 7.92
CA VAL A 435 -19.56 -31.23 7.12
C VAL A 435 -20.92 -30.57 7.25
N PRO A 436 -21.03 -29.36 7.86
CA PRO A 436 -22.30 -28.71 8.08
C PRO A 436 -22.94 -28.19 6.79
N GLU A 437 -24.25 -27.99 6.79
CA GLU A 437 -24.96 -27.30 5.72
C GLU A 437 -24.56 -25.79 5.69
N GLY A 438 -24.58 -25.20 4.50
CA GLY A 438 -24.38 -23.75 4.36
C GLY A 438 -22.91 -23.29 4.33
N LEU A 439 -21.94 -24.18 4.22
CA LEU A 439 -20.56 -23.79 4.01
C LEU A 439 -20.37 -23.06 2.66
N ALA A 440 -19.73 -21.90 2.71
CA ALA A 440 -19.37 -21.13 1.53
C ALA A 440 -18.02 -21.54 0.94
N ALA A 441 -17.11 -22.11 1.76
CA ALA A 441 -15.83 -22.67 1.35
C ALA A 441 -15.34 -23.70 2.35
N ALA A 442 -14.53 -24.66 1.87
CA ALA A 442 -13.78 -25.55 2.73
C ALA A 442 -12.38 -25.81 2.14
N GLN A 443 -11.42 -26.17 3.00
CA GLN A 443 -10.03 -26.36 2.61
C GLN A 443 -9.38 -27.51 3.37
N TRP A 444 -8.74 -28.38 2.65
CA TRP A 444 -7.79 -29.33 3.21
C TRP A 444 -6.46 -28.65 3.50
N ARG A 445 -5.94 -28.81 4.71
CA ARG A 445 -4.56 -28.52 5.10
C ARG A 445 -3.91 -29.84 5.48
N VAL A 446 -2.83 -30.17 4.78
CA VAL A 446 -2.12 -31.44 5.04
C VAL A 446 -0.67 -31.10 5.33
N TYR A 447 -0.17 -31.58 6.45
CA TYR A 447 1.20 -31.41 6.91
C TYR A 447 1.92 -32.75 6.79
N GLY A 448 3.18 -32.73 6.42
CA GLY A 448 4.02 -33.92 6.32
C GLY A 448 5.49 -33.56 6.19
N PRO A 449 6.39 -34.47 6.57
CA PRO A 449 7.83 -34.26 6.46
C PRO A 449 8.27 -34.18 5.00
N GLU A 450 9.34 -33.43 4.74
CA GLU A 450 9.94 -33.32 3.41
C GLU A 450 10.25 -34.68 2.80
N GLY A 451 9.88 -34.86 1.53
CA GLY A 451 10.10 -36.10 0.78
C GLY A 451 9.01 -37.15 1.00
N SER A 452 8.15 -37.04 2.00
CA SER A 452 6.99 -37.93 2.17
C SER A 452 5.96 -37.72 1.07
N THR A 453 5.19 -38.74 0.72
CA THR A 453 4.23 -38.71 -0.39
C THR A 453 2.85 -39.17 0.07
N VAL A 454 1.84 -38.42 -0.33
CA VAL A 454 0.42 -38.76 -0.15
C VAL A 454 -0.20 -39.01 -1.53
N ASP A 455 -0.67 -40.24 -1.78
CA ASP A 455 -1.31 -40.61 -3.05
C ASP A 455 -2.70 -39.94 -3.18
N ALA A 456 -3.54 -40.10 -2.18
CA ALA A 456 -4.83 -39.47 -2.07
C ALA A 456 -5.35 -39.55 -0.63
N LEU A 457 -6.21 -38.60 -0.22
CA LEU A 457 -7.07 -38.75 0.94
C LEU A 457 -8.33 -39.50 0.47
N VAL A 458 -8.69 -40.59 1.14
CA VAL A 458 -9.84 -41.43 0.80
C VAL A 458 -10.88 -41.30 1.91
N LEU A 459 -12.11 -40.96 1.52
CA LEU A 459 -13.24 -40.84 2.43
C LEU A 459 -14.12 -42.10 2.41
N SER A 460 -14.97 -42.24 3.42
CA SER A 460 -15.89 -43.39 3.60
C SER A 460 -16.88 -43.59 2.46
N ASP A 461 -17.23 -42.52 1.73
CA ASP A 461 -18.08 -42.59 0.53
C ASP A 461 -17.34 -43.01 -0.74
N GLY A 462 -16.05 -43.33 -0.64
CA GLY A 462 -15.17 -43.68 -1.78
C GLY A 462 -14.56 -42.48 -2.52
N THR A 463 -14.82 -41.24 -2.10
CA THR A 463 -14.23 -40.04 -2.68
C THR A 463 -12.73 -40.04 -2.49
N GLN A 464 -11.97 -39.88 -3.59
CA GLN A 464 -10.50 -39.76 -3.59
C GLN A 464 -10.08 -38.32 -3.86
N ILE A 465 -9.38 -37.72 -2.90
CA ILE A 465 -8.87 -36.35 -2.99
C ILE A 465 -7.36 -36.39 -3.23
N ARG A 466 -6.97 -36.17 -4.47
CA ARG A 466 -5.57 -36.07 -4.86
C ARG A 466 -5.06 -34.65 -4.69
N LEU A 467 -3.95 -34.51 -4.00
CA LEU A 467 -3.37 -33.21 -3.60
C LEU A 467 -2.37 -32.68 -4.62
N GLY A 468 -1.74 -33.53 -5.42
CA GLY A 468 -0.73 -33.18 -6.41
C GLY A 468 -1.32 -32.71 -7.74
N TYR A 469 -0.61 -31.78 -8.39
CA TYR A 469 -0.89 -31.26 -9.72
C TYR A 469 0.40 -31.33 -10.55
N PRO A 470 0.69 -32.47 -11.18
CA PRO A 470 2.00 -32.75 -11.79
C PRO A 470 2.37 -31.83 -12.96
N LEU A 471 1.38 -31.14 -13.54
CA LEU A 471 1.61 -30.17 -14.62
C LEU A 471 1.80 -28.74 -14.10
N LEU A 472 1.67 -28.49 -12.78
CA LEU A 472 1.96 -27.20 -12.16
C LEU A 472 3.19 -27.32 -11.24
N PRO A 473 4.10 -26.33 -11.23
CA PRO A 473 5.10 -26.24 -10.18
C PRO A 473 4.43 -26.18 -8.80
N VAL A 474 4.99 -26.85 -7.80
CA VAL A 474 4.40 -26.99 -6.46
C VAL A 474 4.03 -25.64 -5.85
N PHE A 475 4.94 -24.66 -5.91
CA PHE A 475 4.68 -23.31 -5.40
C PHE A 475 3.49 -22.62 -6.10
N ALA A 476 3.35 -22.80 -7.43
CA ALA A 476 2.25 -22.23 -8.19
C ALA A 476 0.92 -22.93 -7.83
N ALA A 477 0.94 -24.27 -7.70
CA ALA A 477 -0.23 -25.03 -7.28
C ALA A 477 -0.68 -24.61 -5.87
N ASN A 478 0.23 -24.49 -4.89
CA ASN A 478 -0.09 -24.07 -3.54
C ASN A 478 -0.67 -22.63 -3.51
N ARG A 479 -0.15 -21.72 -4.34
CA ARG A 479 -0.63 -20.34 -4.40
C ARG A 479 -1.98 -20.19 -5.11
N LEU A 480 -2.20 -20.91 -6.21
CA LEU A 480 -3.39 -20.78 -7.05
C LEU A 480 -4.59 -21.59 -6.55
N LEU A 481 -4.32 -22.72 -5.87
CA LEU A 481 -5.35 -23.69 -5.44
C LEU A 481 -5.72 -23.55 -3.96
N ASN A 482 -5.21 -22.53 -3.28
CA ASN A 482 -5.63 -22.15 -1.94
C ASN A 482 -7.04 -21.55 -1.99
N GLY A 483 -8.06 -22.33 -1.68
CA GLY A 483 -9.46 -21.94 -1.84
C GLY A 483 -10.01 -20.95 -0.80
N MET A 484 -9.27 -20.67 0.29
CA MET A 484 -9.74 -19.83 1.41
C MET A 484 -9.20 -18.40 1.39
N GLY A 485 -8.47 -18.00 0.38
CA GLY A 485 -7.90 -16.65 0.29
C GLY A 485 -8.95 -15.59 -0.04
N ASN A 486 -9.49 -14.92 0.96
CA ASN A 486 -10.55 -13.90 0.81
C ASN A 486 -10.07 -12.46 0.91
N SER A 487 -8.83 -12.19 0.53
CA SER A 487 -8.32 -10.81 0.54
C SER A 487 -9.18 -9.79 -0.22
N PHE A 488 -10.02 -10.24 -1.16
CA PHE A 488 -10.95 -9.35 -1.88
C PHE A 488 -12.14 -8.94 -0.99
N SER A 489 -12.75 -9.89 -0.26
CA SER A 489 -13.87 -9.58 0.64
C SER A 489 -13.45 -8.66 1.78
N LEU A 490 -12.28 -8.90 2.38
CA LEU A 490 -11.72 -8.02 3.40
C LEU A 490 -11.48 -6.60 2.88
N ARG A 491 -10.92 -6.45 1.67
CA ARG A 491 -10.72 -5.12 1.07
C ARG A 491 -12.03 -4.38 0.84
N TRP A 492 -13.08 -5.09 0.45
CA TRP A 492 -14.41 -4.48 0.33
C TRP A 492 -14.92 -3.93 1.67
N ILE A 493 -14.64 -4.63 2.78
CA ILE A 493 -14.99 -4.16 4.13
C ILE A 493 -14.15 -2.94 4.49
N TYR A 494 -12.83 -2.97 4.25
CA TYR A 494 -11.95 -1.81 4.47
C TYR A 494 -12.39 -0.59 3.66
N ASP A 495 -12.81 -0.79 2.41
CA ASP A 495 -13.35 0.27 1.56
C ASP A 495 -14.65 0.86 2.15
N LYS A 496 -15.55 0.01 2.63
CA LYS A 496 -16.80 0.43 3.28
C LYS A 496 -16.53 1.23 4.56
N ASP A 497 -15.63 0.74 5.40
CA ASP A 497 -15.28 1.40 6.66
C ASP A 497 -14.58 2.73 6.41
N ALA A 498 -13.65 2.81 5.44
CA ALA A 498 -13.03 4.07 5.03
C ALA A 498 -14.03 5.08 4.45
N LEU A 499 -15.05 4.62 3.71
CA LEU A 499 -16.14 5.49 3.23
C LEU A 499 -17.00 5.99 4.40
N THR A 500 -17.26 5.16 5.40
CA THR A 500 -18.01 5.55 6.60
C THR A 500 -17.25 6.62 7.38
N LEU A 501 -15.94 6.49 7.53
CA LEU A 501 -15.10 7.52 8.13
C LEU A 501 -15.14 8.83 7.31
N TRP A 502 -14.94 8.74 5.99
CA TRP A 502 -14.96 9.93 5.15
C TRP A 502 -16.28 10.72 5.24
N VAL A 503 -17.44 10.06 5.32
CA VAL A 503 -18.74 10.71 5.44
C VAL A 503 -18.85 11.54 6.72
N GLN A 504 -18.14 11.19 7.79
CA GLN A 504 -18.11 11.96 9.05
C GLN A 504 -17.33 13.28 8.92
N ALA A 505 -16.30 13.33 8.03
CA ALA A 505 -15.48 14.52 7.80
C ALA A 505 -15.24 14.76 6.29
N PRO A 506 -16.27 15.07 5.47
CA PRO A 506 -16.19 14.95 4.02
C PRO A 506 -15.31 16.01 3.34
N VAL A 507 -15.16 17.20 3.91
CA VAL A 507 -14.50 18.33 3.22
C VAL A 507 -12.98 18.32 3.40
N PHE A 508 -12.51 18.22 4.63
CA PHE A 508 -11.09 18.28 4.98
C PHE A 508 -10.52 16.96 5.52
N GLY A 509 -11.36 15.96 5.77
CA GLY A 509 -10.98 14.71 6.39
C GLY A 509 -10.71 14.84 7.88
N HIS A 510 -10.29 13.73 8.49
CA HIS A 510 -10.00 13.63 9.93
C HIS A 510 -8.55 14.04 10.29
N GLY A 511 -7.70 14.29 9.30
CA GLY A 511 -6.26 14.45 9.49
C GLY A 511 -5.50 13.16 9.15
N LEU A 512 -4.16 13.28 9.05
CA LEU A 512 -3.31 12.14 8.70
C LEU A 512 -3.34 11.08 9.81
N GLY A 513 -3.24 9.81 9.44
CA GLY A 513 -3.29 8.69 10.37
C GLY A 513 -4.71 8.31 10.81
N SER A 514 -5.74 8.96 10.26
CA SER A 514 -7.13 8.73 10.65
C SER A 514 -7.58 7.29 10.46
N THR A 515 -7.21 6.64 9.37
CA THR A 515 -7.60 5.25 9.11
C THR A 515 -7.04 4.31 10.18
N GLU A 516 -5.76 4.43 10.54
CA GLU A 516 -5.12 3.62 11.57
C GLU A 516 -5.84 3.73 12.92
N ASN A 517 -6.24 4.94 13.30
CA ASN A 517 -6.76 5.24 14.64
C ASN A 517 -8.29 5.18 14.73
N LEU A 518 -9.02 5.55 13.67
CA LEU A 518 -10.49 5.64 13.72
C LEU A 518 -11.22 4.44 13.13
N THR A 519 -10.54 3.55 12.36
CA THR A 519 -11.23 2.41 11.75
C THR A 519 -11.94 1.53 12.79
N ARG A 520 -11.35 1.37 13.98
CA ARG A 520 -11.94 0.60 15.09
C ARG A 520 -13.30 1.13 15.54
N SER A 521 -13.59 2.42 15.34
CA SER A 521 -14.89 3.03 15.70
C SER A 521 -16.02 2.71 14.72
N VAL A 522 -15.70 2.23 13.51
CA VAL A 522 -16.68 1.94 12.44
C VAL A 522 -16.68 0.49 11.96
N GLN A 523 -15.75 -0.34 12.42
CA GLN A 523 -15.63 -1.74 12.04
C GLN A 523 -16.90 -2.54 12.31
N SER A 524 -17.23 -3.44 11.39
CA SER A 524 -18.33 -4.41 11.56
C SER A 524 -17.91 -5.71 12.25
N PHE A 525 -16.62 -5.96 12.37
CA PHE A 525 -15.98 -7.01 13.18
C PHE A 525 -14.54 -6.58 13.50
N GLN A 526 -13.89 -7.25 14.43
CA GLN A 526 -12.53 -6.90 14.82
C GLN A 526 -11.51 -7.34 13.76
N TYR A 527 -10.73 -6.40 13.26
CA TYR A 527 -9.57 -6.65 12.40
C TYR A 527 -8.49 -5.58 12.62
N GLU A 528 -7.24 -5.95 12.38
CA GLU A 528 -6.11 -5.02 12.44
C GLU A 528 -5.71 -4.59 11.02
N SER A 529 -5.80 -3.31 10.74
CA SER A 529 -5.29 -2.73 9.50
C SER A 529 -4.91 -1.27 9.70
N LYS A 530 -3.66 -0.96 9.39
CA LYS A 530 -3.14 0.42 9.43
C LYS A 530 -3.71 1.28 8.29
N TYR A 531 -4.10 0.68 7.18
CA TYR A 531 -4.47 1.37 5.95
C TYR A 531 -5.77 0.80 5.34
N ALA A 532 -6.48 1.65 4.60
CA ALA A 532 -7.70 1.26 3.90
C ALA A 532 -7.50 0.27 2.73
N HIS A 533 -6.25 -0.10 2.36
CA HIS A 533 -5.91 -0.86 1.14
C HIS A 533 -6.44 -0.26 -0.16
N ASN A 534 -6.82 1.01 -0.11
CA ASN A 534 -7.28 1.81 -1.23
C ASN A 534 -6.80 3.25 -1.03
N HIS A 535 -5.79 3.64 -1.80
CA HIS A 535 -5.15 4.95 -1.60
C HIS A 535 -6.09 6.13 -1.83
N LEU A 536 -7.10 5.99 -2.71
CA LEU A 536 -8.09 7.03 -2.93
C LEU A 536 -8.96 7.25 -1.68
N LEU A 537 -9.44 6.16 -1.08
CA LEU A 537 -10.24 6.21 0.14
C LEU A 537 -9.41 6.65 1.34
N GLN A 538 -8.17 6.18 1.44
CA GLN A 538 -7.21 6.67 2.44
C GLN A 538 -7.06 8.20 2.36
N THR A 539 -6.85 8.72 1.14
CA THR A 539 -6.70 10.17 0.92
C THR A 539 -7.99 10.94 1.25
N LEU A 540 -9.16 10.35 0.98
CA LEU A 540 -10.46 10.90 1.35
C LEU A 540 -10.64 10.96 2.87
N SER A 541 -10.31 9.91 3.60
CA SER A 541 -10.38 9.90 5.07
C SER A 541 -9.43 10.90 5.71
N ASP A 542 -8.18 10.95 5.20
CA ASP A 542 -7.13 11.80 5.78
C ASP A 542 -7.32 13.30 5.44
N THR A 543 -7.72 13.63 4.20
CA THR A 543 -7.66 15.01 3.67
C THR A 543 -8.96 15.52 3.04
N GLY A 544 -10.00 14.70 3.09
CA GLY A 544 -11.33 15.01 2.54
C GLY A 544 -11.32 15.25 1.03
N LEU A 545 -12.42 15.83 0.55
CA LEU A 545 -12.59 16.18 -0.87
C LEU A 545 -11.55 17.17 -1.37
N VAL A 546 -11.12 18.10 -0.52
CA VAL A 546 -10.17 19.16 -0.92
C VAL A 546 -8.80 18.58 -1.25
N GLY A 547 -8.24 17.74 -0.36
CA GLY A 547 -6.96 17.08 -0.61
C GLY A 547 -7.04 16.09 -1.76
N THR A 548 -8.12 15.32 -1.83
CA THR A 548 -8.36 14.35 -2.91
C THR A 548 -8.45 15.02 -4.28
N ALA A 549 -9.11 16.18 -4.37
CA ALA A 549 -9.17 16.94 -5.63
C ALA A 549 -7.77 17.34 -6.13
N PHE A 550 -6.89 17.80 -5.25
CA PHE A 550 -5.51 18.12 -5.61
C PHE A 550 -4.69 16.85 -5.95
N ALA A 551 -4.84 15.76 -5.22
CA ALA A 551 -4.21 14.48 -5.52
C ALA A 551 -4.63 13.95 -6.89
N LEU A 552 -5.94 14.00 -7.20
CA LEU A 552 -6.46 13.66 -8.52
C LEU A 552 -5.94 14.61 -9.60
N GLY A 553 -5.85 15.91 -9.31
CA GLY A 553 -5.23 16.90 -10.20
C GLY A 553 -3.78 16.56 -10.54
N PHE A 554 -3.01 16.07 -9.58
CA PHE A 554 -1.66 15.58 -9.78
C PHE A 554 -1.62 14.34 -10.69
N VAL A 555 -2.36 13.31 -10.32
CA VAL A 555 -2.33 11.99 -10.97
C VAL A 555 -2.94 12.05 -12.38
N LEU A 556 -4.17 12.58 -12.50
CA LEU A 556 -4.87 12.70 -13.80
C LEU A 556 -4.20 13.73 -14.71
N GLY A 557 -3.62 14.78 -14.13
CA GLY A 557 -2.85 15.78 -14.87
C GLY A 557 -1.62 15.18 -15.55
N ALA A 558 -0.92 14.25 -14.90
CA ALA A 558 0.21 13.53 -15.49
C ALA A 558 -0.24 12.66 -16.67
N ALA A 559 -1.32 11.90 -16.52
CA ALA A 559 -1.91 11.11 -17.60
C ALA A 559 -2.35 11.99 -18.78
N TRP A 560 -3.00 13.12 -18.49
CA TRP A 560 -3.43 14.07 -19.52
C TRP A 560 -2.26 14.61 -20.35
N LEU A 561 -1.13 14.96 -19.71
CA LEU A 561 0.07 15.38 -20.43
C LEU A 561 0.61 14.30 -21.35
N CYS A 562 0.66 13.05 -20.89
CA CYS A 562 1.07 11.91 -21.70
C CYS A 562 0.11 11.67 -22.88
N LEU A 563 -1.21 11.69 -22.67
CA LEU A 563 -2.22 11.55 -23.72
C LEU A 563 -2.12 12.66 -24.76
N ARG A 564 -1.86 13.90 -24.31
CA ARG A 564 -1.63 15.04 -25.22
C ARG A 564 -0.36 14.84 -26.05
N ALA A 565 0.71 14.32 -25.43
CA ALA A 565 1.96 14.02 -26.14
C ALA A 565 1.80 12.93 -27.18
N LEU A 566 1.05 11.87 -26.87
CA LEU A 566 0.71 10.81 -27.84
C LEU A 566 -0.01 11.34 -29.07
N LYS A 567 -0.98 12.25 -28.89
CA LYS A 567 -1.73 12.86 -29.99
C LYS A 567 -0.88 13.75 -30.89
N LYS A 568 0.11 14.44 -30.29
CA LYS A 568 0.94 15.42 -31.02
C LYS A 568 2.22 14.82 -31.61
N GLU A 569 2.90 13.96 -30.86
CA GLU A 569 4.28 13.54 -31.15
C GLU A 569 4.44 12.02 -31.29
N GLN A 570 3.37 11.22 -31.13
CA GLN A 570 3.41 9.76 -31.07
C GLN A 570 4.57 9.20 -30.19
N SER A 571 4.80 9.84 -29.06
CA SER A 571 5.93 9.59 -28.19
C SER A 571 5.85 8.20 -27.53
N GLY A 572 6.80 7.32 -27.83
CA GLY A 572 6.91 6.00 -27.16
C GLY A 572 7.11 6.11 -25.64
N LEU A 573 7.77 7.19 -25.16
CA LEU A 573 7.91 7.46 -23.73
C LEU A 573 6.56 7.78 -23.07
N ALA A 574 5.71 8.56 -23.76
CA ALA A 574 4.39 8.87 -23.22
C ALA A 574 3.52 7.60 -23.07
N ALA A 575 3.64 6.64 -23.99
CA ALA A 575 2.96 5.36 -23.89
C ALA A 575 3.48 4.52 -22.70
N ALA A 576 4.80 4.48 -22.49
CA ALA A 576 5.40 3.76 -21.36
C ALA A 576 5.03 4.41 -20.01
N LEU A 577 5.04 5.75 -19.92
CA LEU A 577 4.61 6.47 -18.71
C LEU A 577 3.11 6.28 -18.43
N LEU A 578 2.26 6.18 -19.46
CA LEU A 578 0.84 5.83 -19.28
C LEU A 578 0.65 4.37 -18.82
N ALA A 579 1.45 3.44 -19.32
CA ALA A 579 1.46 2.07 -18.80
C ALA A 579 1.85 2.05 -17.30
N SER A 580 2.90 2.77 -16.93
CA SER A 580 3.28 2.93 -15.51
C SER A 580 2.17 3.59 -14.70
N TRP A 581 1.49 4.60 -15.26
CA TRP A 581 0.35 5.25 -14.63
C TRP A 581 -0.81 4.26 -14.40
N VAL A 582 -1.15 3.43 -15.40
CA VAL A 582 -2.18 2.38 -15.26
C VAL A 582 -1.79 1.39 -14.17
N MET A 583 -0.55 0.88 -14.19
CA MET A 583 -0.05 -0.07 -13.19
C MET A 583 -0.20 0.48 -11.78
N MET A 584 0.35 1.68 -11.51
CA MET A 584 0.38 2.24 -10.16
C MET A 584 -1.01 2.60 -9.65
N ASN A 585 -1.90 3.13 -10.50
CA ASN A 585 -3.22 3.58 -10.04
C ASN A 585 -4.21 2.41 -9.89
N LEU A 586 -4.23 1.43 -10.80
CA LEU A 586 -5.07 0.24 -10.62
C LEU A 586 -4.65 -0.54 -9.37
N HIS A 587 -3.35 -0.69 -9.15
CA HIS A 587 -2.85 -1.42 -7.98
C HIS A 587 -3.14 -0.68 -6.67
N SER A 588 -3.07 0.64 -6.67
CA SER A 588 -3.34 1.46 -5.48
C SER A 588 -4.81 1.53 -5.06
N LEU A 589 -5.74 1.09 -5.93
CA LEU A 589 -7.16 0.94 -5.56
C LEU A 589 -7.45 -0.34 -4.78
N MET A 590 -6.47 -1.23 -4.65
CA MET A 590 -6.62 -2.51 -3.94
C MET A 590 -5.44 -2.82 -3.01
N GLU A 591 -4.48 -1.89 -2.87
CA GLU A 591 -3.25 -2.10 -2.10
C GLU A 591 -2.67 -0.81 -1.52
N ILE A 592 -1.87 -0.98 -0.47
CA ILE A 592 -1.26 0.10 0.32
C ILE A 592 -0.03 0.75 -0.35
N SER A 593 0.23 0.51 -1.63
CA SER A 593 1.49 0.86 -2.30
C SER A 593 1.92 2.32 -2.07
N PHE A 594 1.00 3.28 -2.17
CA PHE A 594 1.31 4.69 -1.91
C PHE A 594 1.48 5.05 -0.42
N SER A 595 1.19 4.15 0.50
CA SER A 595 1.48 4.35 1.93
C SER A 595 2.92 3.98 2.28
N VAL A 596 3.63 3.27 1.38
CA VAL A 596 5.04 2.94 1.51
C VAL A 596 5.91 4.03 0.89
N ARG A 597 6.82 4.61 1.68
CA ARG A 597 7.66 5.75 1.28
C ARG A 597 8.46 5.49 0.00
N GLY A 598 9.17 4.38 -0.09
CA GLY A 598 10.00 4.05 -1.23
C GLY A 598 9.21 3.97 -2.53
N TYR A 599 8.05 3.34 -2.48
CA TYR A 599 7.12 3.28 -3.61
C TYR A 599 6.57 4.68 -3.98
N LYS A 600 6.19 5.48 -2.98
CA LYS A 600 5.70 6.85 -3.18
C LYS A 600 6.74 7.72 -3.91
N CYS A 601 8.03 7.61 -3.53
CA CYS A 601 9.14 8.28 -4.22
C CYS A 601 9.24 7.84 -5.69
N ALA A 602 9.21 6.53 -5.95
CA ALA A 602 9.24 5.96 -7.30
C ALA A 602 8.07 6.44 -8.17
N ALA A 603 6.86 6.38 -7.65
CA ALA A 603 5.64 6.81 -8.34
C ALA A 603 5.67 8.30 -8.69
N TYR A 604 6.08 9.16 -7.75
CA TYR A 604 6.16 10.61 -7.98
C TYR A 604 7.19 10.97 -9.05
N VAL A 605 8.32 10.26 -9.10
CA VAL A 605 9.30 10.43 -10.20
C VAL A 605 8.64 10.15 -11.54
N LEU A 606 7.97 9.00 -11.72
CA LEU A 606 7.36 8.64 -13.00
C LEU A 606 6.21 9.57 -13.39
N LEU A 607 5.37 9.99 -12.44
CA LEU A 607 4.29 10.95 -12.68
C LEU A 607 4.83 12.31 -13.15
N LEU A 608 5.91 12.80 -12.53
CA LEU A 608 6.49 14.11 -12.86
C LEU A 608 7.37 14.11 -14.09
N LEU A 609 7.87 12.96 -14.55
CA LEU A 609 8.50 12.87 -15.86
C LEU A 609 7.55 13.34 -16.98
N ALA A 610 6.22 13.17 -16.82
CA ALA A 610 5.25 13.75 -17.74
C ALA A 610 5.33 15.28 -17.79
N ALA A 611 5.49 15.94 -16.64
CA ALA A 611 5.66 17.41 -16.60
C ALA A 611 7.03 17.84 -17.14
N VAL A 612 8.10 17.12 -16.83
CA VAL A 612 9.45 17.41 -17.34
C VAL A 612 9.53 17.30 -18.88
N CYS A 613 8.85 16.27 -19.44
CA CYS A 613 8.91 15.98 -20.87
C CYS A 613 7.89 16.75 -21.70
N PHE A 614 6.67 16.93 -21.19
CA PHE A 614 5.52 17.29 -22.01
C PHE A 614 4.78 18.57 -21.55
N ALA A 615 5.13 19.17 -20.41
CA ALA A 615 4.65 20.51 -20.09
C ALA A 615 5.22 21.52 -21.11
N GLY A 616 4.36 22.34 -21.71
CA GLY A 616 4.75 23.31 -22.72
C GLY A 616 5.72 24.35 -22.15
N ARG A 617 6.73 24.74 -22.94
CA ARG A 617 7.47 25.98 -22.65
C ARG A 617 6.54 27.16 -22.93
N PRO A 618 6.45 28.15 -22.02
CA PRO A 618 5.72 29.37 -22.35
C PRO A 618 6.49 30.11 -23.46
N GLU A 619 5.95 30.09 -24.67
CA GLU A 619 6.41 30.90 -25.76
C GLU A 619 5.88 32.34 -25.57
N GLY A 620 6.76 33.33 -25.66
CA GLY A 620 6.37 34.75 -25.71
C GLY A 620 6.10 35.40 -24.35
N GLU A 621 6.90 35.16 -23.34
CA GLU A 621 6.74 35.84 -22.04
C GLU A 621 6.97 37.35 -22.13
N THR A 622 5.91 38.11 -21.75
CA THR A 622 6.04 39.54 -21.53
C THR A 622 6.95 39.86 -20.32
N VAL A 623 7.67 40.97 -20.34
CA VAL A 623 8.56 41.42 -19.23
C VAL A 623 7.79 41.44 -17.89
N LYS A 624 6.50 41.79 -17.91
CA LYS A 624 5.62 41.84 -16.73
C LYS A 624 5.30 40.42 -16.18
N ALA A 625 5.08 39.45 -17.07
CA ALA A 625 4.89 38.04 -16.69
C ALA A 625 6.18 37.46 -16.06
N ARG A 626 7.35 37.79 -16.62
CA ARG A 626 8.67 37.40 -16.13
C ARG A 626 8.97 37.95 -14.72
N LYS A 627 8.56 39.20 -14.44
CA LYS A 627 8.72 39.82 -13.12
C LYS A 627 7.81 39.19 -12.07
N ARG A 628 6.52 39.00 -12.38
CA ARG A 628 5.54 38.32 -11.48
C ARG A 628 6.00 36.93 -11.11
N ALA A 629 6.49 36.18 -12.03
CA ALA A 629 6.93 34.83 -11.81
C ALA A 629 8.27 34.71 -11.05
N LYS A 630 9.14 35.73 -11.15
CA LYS A 630 10.32 35.81 -10.28
C LYS A 630 9.89 35.97 -8.81
N THR A 631 8.92 36.82 -8.58
CA THR A 631 8.34 37.05 -7.23
C THR A 631 7.65 35.77 -6.71
N ALA A 632 6.85 35.09 -7.53
CA ALA A 632 6.22 33.80 -7.16
C ALA A 632 7.25 32.72 -6.84
N GLY A 633 8.32 32.64 -7.62
CA GLY A 633 9.41 31.70 -7.36
C GLY A 633 10.14 31.94 -6.04
N ILE A 634 10.41 33.21 -5.73
CA ILE A 634 10.98 33.58 -4.41
C ILE A 634 10.02 33.21 -3.29
N ALA A 635 8.72 33.52 -3.45
CA ALA A 635 7.70 33.18 -2.44
C ALA A 635 7.64 31.67 -2.20
N VAL A 636 7.63 30.84 -3.24
CA VAL A 636 7.67 29.37 -3.12
C VAL A 636 8.91 28.91 -2.39
N THR A 637 10.10 29.46 -2.70
CA THR A 637 11.33 29.09 -2.02
C THR A 637 11.30 29.47 -0.54
N VAL A 638 10.81 30.66 -0.22
CA VAL A 638 10.69 31.12 1.17
C VAL A 638 9.68 30.26 1.95
N LEU A 639 8.50 30.00 1.36
CA LEU A 639 7.50 29.13 1.98
C LEU A 639 8.05 27.71 2.19
N TYR A 640 8.77 27.17 1.22
CA TYR A 640 9.41 25.86 1.37
C TYR A 640 10.47 25.87 2.49
N ALA A 641 11.27 26.94 2.59
CA ALA A 641 12.25 27.07 3.66
C ALA A 641 11.59 27.15 5.05
N LEU A 642 10.51 27.93 5.17
CA LEU A 642 9.74 28.02 6.42
C LEU A 642 9.12 26.67 6.79
N TYR A 643 8.56 25.96 5.80
CA TYR A 643 7.99 24.64 5.98
C TYR A 643 9.04 23.63 6.47
N LEU A 644 10.21 23.57 5.81
CA LEU A 644 11.33 22.73 6.21
C LEU A 644 11.85 23.08 7.62
N ALA A 645 11.98 24.37 7.93
CA ALA A 645 12.44 24.83 9.23
C ALA A 645 11.43 24.50 10.35
N ALA A 646 10.14 24.67 10.09
CA ALA A 646 9.08 24.36 11.05
C ALA A 646 9.09 22.87 11.39
N PHE A 647 9.02 22.00 10.37
CA PHE A 647 9.00 20.55 10.61
C PHE A 647 10.33 20.00 11.13
N GLY A 648 11.47 20.54 10.67
CA GLY A 648 12.76 20.15 11.22
C GLY A 648 12.91 20.56 12.68
N GLY A 649 12.42 21.73 13.04
CA GLY A 649 12.42 22.21 14.44
C GLY A 649 11.51 21.37 15.33
N LEU A 650 10.32 21.04 14.85
CA LEU A 650 9.37 20.17 15.59
C LEU A 650 9.95 18.77 15.80
N LEU A 651 10.50 18.14 14.77
CA LEU A 651 11.14 16.83 14.88
C LEU A 651 12.30 16.84 15.87
N GLU A 652 13.17 17.85 15.80
CA GLU A 652 14.32 17.91 16.71
C GLU A 652 13.86 18.16 18.15
N SER A 653 12.79 18.95 18.34
CA SER A 653 12.18 19.15 19.66
C SER A 653 11.67 17.83 20.24
N THR A 654 10.91 17.04 19.46
CA THR A 654 10.45 15.70 19.86
C THR A 654 11.62 14.77 20.20
N ARG A 655 12.60 14.64 19.31
CA ARG A 655 13.79 13.81 19.57
C ARG A 655 14.60 14.20 20.82
N MET A 656 14.70 15.51 21.09
CA MET A 656 15.35 15.99 22.33
C MET A 656 14.51 15.65 23.56
N THR A 657 13.19 15.69 23.44
CA THR A 657 12.27 15.29 24.52
C THR A 657 12.38 13.80 24.80
N ASP A 658 12.34 12.95 23.78
CA ASP A 658 12.49 11.50 23.91
C ASP A 658 13.81 11.11 24.58
N ARG A 659 14.92 11.72 24.15
CA ARG A 659 16.22 11.48 24.76
C ARG A 659 16.25 11.89 26.23
N ARG A 660 15.67 13.06 26.56
CA ARG A 660 15.57 13.50 27.95
C ARG A 660 14.69 12.55 28.77
N ALA A 661 13.58 12.06 28.17
CA ALA A 661 12.69 11.12 28.83
C ALA A 661 13.37 9.77 29.10
N ALA A 662 14.18 9.28 28.15
CA ALA A 662 14.93 8.03 28.32
C ALA A 662 15.99 8.08 29.43
N ASP A 663 16.60 9.24 29.63
CA ASP A 663 17.67 9.43 30.63
C ASP A 663 17.16 9.93 31.99
N PHE A 664 15.89 10.36 32.06
CA PHE A 664 15.34 10.98 33.29
C PHE A 664 14.95 9.93 34.32
N GLN A 665 15.47 10.11 35.55
CA GLN A 665 15.12 9.28 36.70
C GLN A 665 15.02 10.18 37.95
N THR A 666 13.88 10.12 38.62
CA THR A 666 13.66 10.80 39.88
C THR A 666 12.66 10.02 40.73
N SER A 667 12.80 10.14 42.07
CA SER A 667 11.80 9.69 43.05
C SER A 667 10.94 10.84 43.56
N ASP A 668 11.25 12.08 43.19
CA ASP A 668 10.50 13.28 43.58
C ASP A 668 9.36 13.55 42.57
N VAL A 669 8.11 13.45 43.05
CA VAL A 669 6.92 13.67 42.23
C VAL A 669 6.82 15.11 41.70
N TYR A 670 7.32 16.11 42.45
CA TYR A 670 7.31 17.50 41.98
C TYR A 670 8.30 17.72 40.85
N GLU A 671 9.49 17.16 40.96
CA GLU A 671 10.47 17.18 39.87
C GLU A 671 9.94 16.44 38.63
N TYR A 672 9.24 15.31 38.87
CA TYR A 672 8.61 14.55 37.77
C TYR A 672 7.52 15.35 37.06
N LEU A 673 6.64 16.03 37.78
CA LEU A 673 5.61 16.87 37.20
C LEU A 673 6.17 18.06 36.41
N ASP A 674 7.22 18.71 36.89
CA ASP A 674 7.90 19.77 36.15
C ASP A 674 8.62 19.24 34.90
N PHE A 675 9.19 18.04 34.98
CA PHE A 675 9.75 17.34 33.84
C PHE A 675 8.65 17.03 32.77
N LEU A 676 7.52 16.43 33.17
CA LEU A 676 6.39 16.14 32.28
C LEU A 676 5.82 17.41 31.61
N ARG A 677 5.73 18.51 32.34
CA ARG A 677 5.36 19.83 31.79
C ARG A 677 6.32 20.29 30.69
N GLY A 678 7.61 20.01 30.87
CA GLY A 678 8.66 20.25 29.89
C GLY A 678 8.47 19.38 28.64
N CYS A 679 8.15 18.09 28.82
CA CYS A 679 7.88 17.14 27.74
C CYS A 679 6.64 17.54 26.93
N VAL A 680 5.53 17.90 27.55
CA VAL A 680 4.31 18.40 26.85
C VAL A 680 4.61 19.62 25.95
N ARG A 681 5.58 20.46 26.32
CA ARG A 681 5.99 21.60 25.49
C ARG A 681 6.98 21.21 24.39
N GLY A 682 7.79 20.21 24.61
CA GLY A 682 8.86 19.77 23.71
C GLY A 682 8.38 18.79 22.64
N ASP A 683 7.47 17.90 23.00
CA ASP A 683 6.85 16.96 22.06
C ASP A 683 5.46 17.44 21.64
N VAL A 684 5.37 17.94 20.40
CA VAL A 684 4.12 18.45 19.85
C VAL A 684 3.26 17.33 19.26
N PHE A 685 3.85 16.16 19.02
CA PHE A 685 3.18 15.07 18.29
C PHE A 685 2.67 13.97 19.21
N ASP A 686 3.37 13.66 20.31
CA ASP A 686 2.95 12.67 21.30
C ASP A 686 2.76 13.28 22.70
N HIS A 687 2.37 14.54 22.74
CA HIS A 687 2.15 15.23 24.03
C HIS A 687 1.03 14.62 24.87
N ASP A 688 0.09 13.88 24.28
CA ASP A 688 -1.01 13.22 24.99
C ASP A 688 -0.50 12.21 26.03
N PHE A 689 0.55 11.45 25.70
CA PHE A 689 1.19 10.54 26.64
C PHE A 689 1.70 11.27 27.89
N TYR A 690 2.41 12.39 27.70
CA TYR A 690 2.94 13.19 28.81
C TYR A 690 1.81 13.92 29.56
N GLN A 691 0.74 14.33 28.89
CA GLN A 691 -0.43 14.91 29.52
C GLN A 691 -1.16 13.91 30.41
N ARG A 692 -1.38 12.67 29.94
CA ARG A 692 -1.99 11.58 30.73
C ARG A 692 -1.17 11.31 32.00
N SER A 693 0.15 11.16 31.83
CA SER A 693 1.08 10.95 32.96
C SER A 693 1.06 12.12 33.95
N TYR A 694 1.02 13.35 33.46
CA TYR A 694 0.92 14.53 34.32
C TYR A 694 -0.38 14.54 35.12
N VAL A 695 -1.52 14.31 34.46
CA VAL A 695 -2.85 14.29 35.12
C VAL A 695 -2.89 13.23 36.21
N ALA A 696 -2.45 12.00 35.91
CA ALA A 696 -2.45 10.88 36.85
C ALA A 696 -1.64 11.20 38.14
N ASN A 697 -0.48 11.79 38.00
CA ASN A 697 0.38 12.12 39.15
C ASN A 697 -0.09 13.39 39.90
N ALA A 698 -0.52 14.42 39.20
CA ALA A 698 -1.03 15.66 39.80
C ALA A 698 -2.30 15.44 40.63
N VAL A 699 -3.17 14.51 40.21
CA VAL A 699 -4.37 14.11 40.95
C VAL A 699 -4.00 13.50 42.30
N GLN A 700 -3.04 12.58 42.32
CA GLN A 700 -2.60 11.91 43.55
C GLN A 700 -1.93 12.89 44.54
N LEU A 701 -1.18 13.85 43.99
CA LEU A 701 -0.53 14.87 44.82
C LEU A 701 -1.51 15.83 45.50
N ASN A 702 -2.63 16.09 44.81
CA ASN A 702 -3.70 17.00 45.26
C ASN A 702 -3.20 18.42 45.68
N ASP A 703 -2.15 18.94 45.00
CA ASP A 703 -1.59 20.25 45.21
C ASP A 703 -2.24 21.30 44.30
N PRO A 704 -2.87 22.36 44.82
CA PRO A 704 -3.52 23.40 44.04
C PRO A 704 -2.62 24.10 43.00
N SER A 705 -1.29 24.14 43.24
CA SER A 705 -0.32 24.78 42.33
C SER A 705 -0.24 24.08 40.97
N TYR A 706 -0.60 22.81 40.89
CA TYR A 706 -0.61 22.00 39.65
C TYR A 706 -1.98 21.93 38.98
N ASN A 707 -3.06 22.39 39.62
CA ASN A 707 -4.42 22.29 39.10
C ASN A 707 -4.63 23.03 37.77
N GLY A 708 -3.96 24.17 37.56
CA GLY A 708 -4.10 24.96 36.33
C GLY A 708 -3.67 24.20 35.07
N ASP A 709 -2.50 23.58 35.10
CA ASP A 709 -2.00 22.78 33.99
C ASP A 709 -2.79 21.47 33.87
N MET A 710 -3.13 20.83 34.99
CA MET A 710 -3.93 19.62 35.01
C MET A 710 -5.30 19.81 34.33
N LEU A 711 -6.05 20.86 34.67
CA LEU A 711 -7.34 21.16 34.05
C LEU A 711 -7.21 21.47 32.53
N LYS A 712 -6.13 22.16 32.16
CA LYS A 712 -5.79 22.39 30.75
C LYS A 712 -5.56 21.09 30.03
N TYR A 713 -4.80 20.15 30.61
CA TYR A 713 -4.49 18.86 29.97
C TYR A 713 -5.72 17.94 29.92
N VAL A 714 -6.52 17.90 30.99
CA VAL A 714 -7.82 17.21 30.97
C VAL A 714 -8.70 17.70 29.82
N SER A 715 -8.81 19.03 29.65
CA SER A 715 -9.59 19.59 28.52
C SER A 715 -9.03 19.23 27.17
N ALA A 716 -7.69 19.18 27.01
CA ALA A 716 -7.05 18.80 25.75
C ALA A 716 -7.26 17.30 25.45
N LEU A 717 -7.07 16.42 26.44
CA LEU A 717 -7.28 14.98 26.31
C LEU A 717 -8.72 14.62 25.96
N ARG A 718 -9.71 15.30 26.60
CA ARG A 718 -11.13 15.15 26.23
C ARG A 718 -11.42 15.60 24.79
N ALA A 719 -10.78 16.68 24.35
CA ALA A 719 -10.97 17.19 23.00
C ALA A 719 -10.36 16.29 21.91
N SER A 720 -9.32 15.53 22.24
CA SER A 720 -8.73 14.56 21.30
C SER A 720 -9.62 13.33 21.07
N GLY A 721 -10.45 12.94 22.08
CA GLY A 721 -11.47 11.90 21.96
C GLY A 721 -10.92 10.53 21.54
N THR A 722 -9.75 10.12 22.08
CA THR A 722 -9.19 8.78 21.85
C THR A 722 -9.57 7.85 22.99
N TYR A 723 -9.66 6.55 22.70
CA TYR A 723 -9.95 5.52 23.71
C TYR A 723 -8.96 5.57 24.88
N GLU A 724 -7.66 5.71 24.58
CA GLU A 724 -6.60 5.76 25.56
C GLU A 724 -6.71 6.98 26.48
N ASN A 725 -7.09 8.13 25.93
CA ASN A 725 -7.26 9.36 26.70
C ASN A 725 -8.51 9.29 27.58
N ASP A 726 -9.62 8.83 27.02
CA ASP A 726 -10.86 8.72 27.77
C ASP A 726 -10.77 7.67 28.88
N SER A 727 -10.17 6.50 28.63
CA SER A 727 -9.91 5.48 29.64
C SER A 727 -8.99 5.97 30.75
N ALA A 728 -7.91 6.69 30.40
CA ALA A 728 -6.98 7.27 31.39
C ALA A 728 -7.68 8.35 32.25
N LEU A 729 -8.50 9.18 31.63
CA LEU A 729 -9.24 10.21 32.38
C LEU A 729 -10.30 9.59 33.31
N ALA A 730 -11.03 8.57 32.87
CA ALA A 730 -11.97 7.87 33.71
C ALA A 730 -11.29 7.30 34.97
N ARG A 731 -10.17 6.62 34.81
CA ARG A 731 -9.45 5.92 35.88
C ARG A 731 -8.62 6.87 36.75
N TYR A 732 -7.87 7.79 36.17
CA TYR A 732 -6.86 8.57 36.91
C TYR A 732 -7.30 10.00 37.24
N TYR A 733 -8.39 10.51 36.68
CA TYR A 733 -8.88 11.84 36.96
C TYR A 733 -10.27 11.85 37.59
N TYR A 734 -11.26 11.17 36.98
CA TYR A 734 -12.66 11.23 37.47
C TYR A 734 -12.87 10.31 38.65
N LEU A 735 -12.36 9.06 38.65
CA LEU A 735 -12.50 8.12 39.75
C LEU A 735 -11.98 8.67 41.08
N PRO A 736 -10.72 9.18 41.21
CA PRO A 736 -10.19 9.70 42.48
C PRO A 736 -10.88 11.00 42.94
N ARG A 737 -11.66 11.63 42.11
CA ARG A 737 -12.42 12.86 42.41
C ARG A 737 -13.90 12.63 42.61
N GLU A 738 -14.34 11.37 42.59
CA GLU A 738 -15.72 10.98 42.78
C GLU A 738 -16.70 11.70 41.79
N LYS A 739 -16.21 11.96 40.58
CA LYS A 739 -16.99 12.59 39.51
C LYS A 739 -17.67 11.52 38.63
N TRP A 740 -18.67 10.87 39.19
CA TRP A 740 -19.26 9.68 38.65
C TRP A 740 -19.93 9.88 37.29
N ASP A 741 -20.71 10.94 37.09
CA ASP A 741 -21.36 11.24 35.80
C ASP A 741 -20.33 11.44 34.68
N ASP A 742 -19.28 12.21 34.96
CA ASP A 742 -18.19 12.45 34.03
C ASP A 742 -17.40 11.15 33.73
N LEU A 743 -17.20 10.29 34.76
CA LEU A 743 -16.53 8.99 34.61
C LEU A 743 -17.30 8.07 33.66
N PHE A 744 -18.61 7.86 33.87
CA PHE A 744 -19.42 7.00 33.05
C PHE A 744 -19.55 7.52 31.63
N ALA A 745 -19.79 8.82 31.45
CA ALA A 745 -19.85 9.47 30.14
C ALA A 745 -18.52 9.32 29.38
N CYS A 746 -17.39 9.56 30.07
CA CYS A 746 -16.06 9.45 29.47
C CYS A 746 -15.72 8.00 29.06
N SER A 747 -16.03 7.04 29.92
CA SER A 747 -15.87 5.62 29.62
C SER A 747 -16.68 5.17 28.40
N LEU A 748 -17.93 5.58 28.33
CA LEU A 748 -18.83 5.23 27.22
C LEU A 748 -18.39 5.86 25.90
N GLU A 749 -17.92 7.11 25.93
CA GLU A 749 -17.35 7.76 24.76
C GLU A 749 -16.08 7.08 24.27
N GLY A 750 -15.18 6.71 25.21
CA GLY A 750 -13.96 5.97 24.90
C GLY A 750 -14.23 4.63 24.25
N ILE A 751 -15.12 3.81 24.83
CA ILE A 751 -15.39 2.47 24.28
C ILE A 751 -16.01 2.52 22.87
N ARG A 752 -16.75 3.57 22.53
CA ARG A 752 -17.28 3.77 21.19
C ARG A 752 -16.19 3.94 20.11
N GLN A 753 -14.97 4.34 20.50
CA GLN A 753 -13.83 4.45 19.58
C GLN A 753 -13.24 3.08 19.22
N VAL A 754 -13.46 2.07 20.06
CA VAL A 754 -12.98 0.69 19.86
C VAL A 754 -14.14 -0.31 19.89
N ARG A 755 -15.29 0.09 19.39
CA ARG A 755 -16.57 -0.60 19.50
C ARG A 755 -16.56 -2.07 19.07
N SER A 756 -15.66 -2.47 18.19
CA SER A 756 -15.52 -3.85 17.70
C SER A 756 -14.56 -4.71 18.52
N SER A 757 -13.96 -4.18 19.58
CA SER A 757 -12.98 -4.88 20.40
C SER A 757 -13.66 -5.57 21.59
N PRO A 758 -13.78 -6.90 21.62
CA PRO A 758 -14.25 -7.61 22.83
C PRO A 758 -13.42 -7.28 24.05
N ASP A 759 -12.09 -7.18 23.88
CA ASP A 759 -11.16 -6.83 24.98
C ASP A 759 -11.45 -5.44 25.55
N GLY A 760 -11.78 -4.47 24.69
CA GLY A 760 -12.13 -3.11 25.15
C GLY A 760 -13.38 -3.10 26.03
N TRP A 761 -14.44 -3.80 25.62
CA TRP A 761 -15.68 -3.91 26.40
C TRP A 761 -15.47 -4.66 27.70
N ASN A 762 -14.73 -5.77 27.67
CA ASN A 762 -14.41 -6.53 28.87
C ASN A 762 -13.53 -5.74 29.84
N TYR A 763 -12.51 -5.04 29.35
CA TYR A 763 -11.67 -4.17 30.18
C TYR A 763 -12.49 -3.06 30.85
N GLN A 764 -13.45 -2.47 30.14
CA GLN A 764 -14.31 -1.44 30.71
C GLN A 764 -15.28 -1.99 31.77
N MET A 765 -15.85 -3.19 31.54
CA MET A 765 -16.70 -3.84 32.52
C MET A 765 -15.92 -4.26 33.77
N ASP A 766 -14.72 -4.82 33.59
CA ASP A 766 -13.80 -5.15 34.68
C ASP A 766 -13.44 -3.91 35.51
N PHE A 767 -13.15 -2.79 34.87
CA PHE A 767 -12.89 -1.53 35.56
C PHE A 767 -14.06 -1.09 36.41
N TYR A 768 -15.28 -1.20 35.91
CA TYR A 768 -16.46 -0.87 36.68
C TYR A 768 -16.64 -1.82 37.86
N ARG A 769 -16.47 -3.13 37.64
CA ARG A 769 -16.64 -4.16 38.65
C ARG A 769 -15.57 -4.10 39.75
N THR A 770 -14.28 -3.91 39.38
CA THR A 770 -13.15 -4.07 40.31
C THR A 770 -12.67 -2.77 40.96
N GLU A 771 -12.88 -1.62 40.32
CA GLU A 771 -12.38 -0.34 40.82
C GLU A 771 -13.52 0.65 41.14
N VAL A 772 -14.52 0.80 40.24
CA VAL A 772 -15.56 1.80 40.42
C VAL A 772 -16.58 1.36 41.49
N LEU A 773 -17.03 0.10 41.49
CA LEU A 773 -17.96 -0.41 42.48
C LEU A 773 -17.44 -0.24 43.92
N PRO A 774 -16.21 -0.65 44.29
CA PRO A 774 -15.68 -0.42 45.61
C PRO A 774 -15.52 1.06 45.99
N ALA A 775 -15.17 1.90 45.02
CA ALA A 775 -14.97 3.34 45.24
C ALA A 775 -16.30 4.08 45.48
N MET A 776 -17.38 3.70 44.77
CA MET A 776 -18.69 4.33 44.93
C MET A 776 -19.43 3.91 46.19
N GLY A 777 -19.21 2.68 46.66
CA GLY A 777 -19.82 2.16 47.86
C GLY A 777 -21.35 2.11 47.79
N ALA A 778 -21.99 1.88 48.95
CA ALA A 778 -23.45 1.74 49.06
C ALA A 778 -24.23 3.04 48.76
N ASP A 779 -23.62 4.20 49.01
CA ASP A 779 -24.33 5.48 48.94
C ASP A 779 -24.62 5.93 47.50
N ASN A 780 -23.87 5.41 46.50
CA ASN A 780 -23.98 5.81 45.09
C ASN A 780 -24.46 4.64 44.18
N MET A 781 -25.09 3.62 44.74
CA MET A 781 -25.48 2.38 44.04
C MET A 781 -26.41 2.62 42.87
N ASP A 782 -27.39 3.51 43.00
CA ASP A 782 -28.32 3.80 41.92
C ASP A 782 -27.60 4.41 40.69
N GLN A 783 -26.63 5.29 40.95
CA GLN A 783 -25.80 5.88 39.89
C GLN A 783 -24.82 4.86 39.27
N PHE A 784 -24.23 3.98 40.08
CA PHE A 784 -23.41 2.88 39.60
C PHE A 784 -24.20 1.94 38.67
N LEU A 785 -25.38 1.46 39.14
CA LEU A 785 -26.24 0.60 38.35
C LEU A 785 -26.64 1.27 37.04
N SER A 786 -27.00 2.56 37.06
CA SER A 786 -27.31 3.31 35.85
C SER A 786 -26.14 3.30 34.85
N GLY A 787 -24.90 3.56 35.31
CA GLY A 787 -23.73 3.59 34.45
C GLY A 787 -23.36 2.22 33.85
N VAL A 788 -23.48 1.14 34.65
CA VAL A 788 -23.22 -0.22 34.15
C VAL A 788 -24.30 -0.64 33.13
N LEU A 789 -25.56 -0.34 33.39
CA LEU A 789 -26.66 -0.67 32.49
C LEU A 789 -26.56 0.14 31.18
N GLU A 790 -26.15 1.42 31.23
CA GLU A 790 -25.93 2.22 30.02
C GLU A 790 -24.84 1.63 29.15
N LEU A 791 -23.75 1.10 29.74
CA LEU A 791 -22.70 0.38 29.01
C LEU A 791 -23.24 -0.91 28.39
N GLY A 792 -24.00 -1.71 29.15
CA GLY A 792 -24.63 -2.94 28.66
C GLY A 792 -25.63 -2.69 27.54
N ASP A 793 -26.49 -1.68 27.67
CA ASP A 793 -27.46 -1.30 26.64
C ASP A 793 -26.80 -0.78 25.38
N ALA A 794 -25.66 -0.07 25.50
CA ALA A 794 -24.85 0.37 24.38
C ALA A 794 -24.22 -0.81 23.61
N LEU A 795 -23.78 -1.86 24.33
CA LEU A 795 -23.29 -3.11 23.72
C LEU A 795 -24.43 -3.85 22.99
N ASP A 796 -25.56 -4.01 23.62
CA ASP A 796 -26.73 -4.68 23.03
C ASP A 796 -27.22 -3.93 21.78
N ALA A 797 -27.32 -2.61 21.86
CA ALA A 797 -27.71 -1.76 20.72
C ALA A 797 -26.70 -1.88 19.55
N MET A 798 -25.41 -1.91 19.85
CA MET A 798 -24.38 -2.08 18.83
C MET A 798 -24.48 -3.47 18.15
N ASN A 799 -24.67 -4.54 18.91
CA ASN A 799 -24.85 -5.89 18.37
C ASN A 799 -26.14 -6.00 17.53
N ALA A 800 -27.19 -5.25 17.86
CA ALA A 800 -28.43 -5.20 17.10
C ALA A 800 -28.32 -4.47 15.74
N GLU A 801 -27.24 -3.75 15.44
CA GLU A 801 -27.00 -3.07 14.15
C GLU A 801 -26.76 -4.04 12.98
N GLY A 802 -26.78 -5.35 13.18
CA GLY A 802 -26.55 -6.35 12.12
C GLY A 802 -25.06 -6.45 11.74
N ARG A 803 -24.23 -6.50 12.72
CA ARG A 803 -22.77 -6.67 12.58
C ARG A 803 -22.42 -8.04 11.99
N LEU A 804 -21.22 -8.15 11.40
CA LEU A 804 -20.69 -9.44 10.93
C LEU A 804 -20.27 -10.34 12.08
N GLU A 805 -19.89 -9.78 13.22
CA GLU A 805 -19.50 -10.50 14.42
C GLU A 805 -20.09 -9.77 15.64
N GLU A 806 -20.75 -10.50 16.51
CA GLU A 806 -21.24 -9.98 17.77
C GLU A 806 -20.08 -9.86 18.75
N VAL A 807 -20.02 -8.74 19.46
CA VAL A 807 -19.09 -8.55 20.56
C VAL A 807 -19.67 -9.16 21.82
N SER A 808 -18.98 -10.13 22.42
CA SER A 808 -19.38 -10.81 23.64
C SER A 808 -18.54 -10.40 24.84
N LEU A 809 -19.17 -10.32 25.99
CA LEU A 809 -18.48 -10.25 27.26
C LEU A 809 -17.96 -11.63 27.67
N THR A 810 -16.93 -11.65 28.52
CA THR A 810 -16.54 -12.89 29.23
C THR A 810 -17.71 -13.40 30.08
N GLU A 811 -17.72 -14.68 30.39
CA GLU A 811 -18.77 -15.30 31.22
C GLU A 811 -18.93 -14.56 32.57
N GLU A 812 -17.81 -14.14 33.15
CA GLU A 812 -17.76 -13.37 34.38
C GLU A 812 -18.42 -12.00 34.25
N ASN A 813 -18.06 -11.23 33.22
CA ASN A 813 -18.60 -9.91 32.97
C ASN A 813 -20.07 -9.95 32.53
N GLN A 814 -20.46 -10.97 31.79
CA GLN A 814 -21.87 -11.19 31.43
C GLN A 814 -22.71 -11.53 32.65
N THR A 815 -22.21 -12.39 33.54
CA THR A 815 -22.86 -12.73 34.80
C THR A 815 -23.03 -11.50 35.68
N PHE A 816 -21.97 -10.66 35.78
CA PHE A 816 -22.03 -9.41 36.53
C PHE A 816 -23.07 -8.42 35.94
N LEU A 817 -23.10 -8.22 34.64
CA LEU A 817 -24.09 -7.38 33.97
C LEU A 817 -25.53 -7.89 34.22
N ASN A 818 -25.74 -9.21 34.11
CA ASN A 818 -27.04 -9.82 34.36
C ASN A 818 -27.46 -9.65 35.84
N LEU A 819 -26.52 -9.75 36.77
CA LEU A 819 -26.78 -9.49 38.18
C LEU A 819 -27.15 -8.01 38.43
N CYS A 820 -26.51 -7.07 37.79
CA CYS A 820 -26.89 -5.64 37.86
C CYS A 820 -28.32 -5.44 37.34
N ARG A 821 -28.69 -6.05 36.20
CA ARG A 821 -30.04 -6.00 35.65
C ARG A 821 -31.08 -6.56 36.65
N SER A 822 -30.82 -7.75 37.19
CA SER A 822 -31.74 -8.38 38.17
C SER A 822 -31.84 -7.59 39.47
N THR A 823 -30.78 -6.92 39.93
CA THR A 823 -30.77 -6.06 41.12
C THR A 823 -31.72 -4.88 40.93
N VAL A 824 -31.76 -4.25 39.75
CA VAL A 824 -32.69 -3.17 39.43
C VAL A 824 -34.13 -3.68 39.30
N GLU A 825 -34.34 -4.84 38.64
CA GLU A 825 -35.67 -5.46 38.52
C GLU A 825 -36.29 -5.84 39.86
N GLN A 826 -35.48 -6.25 40.84
CA GLN A 826 -35.91 -6.55 42.19
C GLN A 826 -36.09 -5.29 43.08
N GLY A 827 -35.77 -4.12 42.58
CA GLY A 827 -35.84 -2.84 43.28
C GLY A 827 -34.85 -2.72 44.45
N LEU A 828 -33.76 -3.47 44.43
CA LEU A 828 -32.70 -3.36 45.43
C LEU A 828 -31.91 -2.07 45.22
N SER A 829 -31.56 -1.37 46.30
CA SER A 829 -30.80 -0.12 46.28
C SER A 829 -29.87 0.02 47.50
N GLY A 830 -28.97 0.95 47.44
CA GLY A 830 -28.06 1.25 48.57
C GLY A 830 -27.27 0.04 49.04
N THR A 831 -27.32 -0.24 50.36
CA THR A 831 -26.52 -1.30 50.99
C THR A 831 -26.90 -2.71 50.53
N GLU A 832 -28.17 -2.95 50.21
CA GLU A 832 -28.60 -4.26 49.71
C GLU A 832 -28.03 -4.56 48.34
N ALA A 833 -28.15 -3.65 47.40
CA ALA A 833 -27.54 -3.75 46.07
C ALA A 833 -26.02 -3.90 46.14
N TYR A 834 -25.36 -3.05 46.93
CA TYR A 834 -23.93 -3.10 47.14
C TYR A 834 -23.46 -4.46 47.67
N THR A 835 -24.14 -5.03 48.65
CA THR A 835 -23.80 -6.35 49.24
C THR A 835 -23.87 -7.46 48.18
N VAL A 836 -24.95 -7.48 47.38
CA VAL A 836 -25.14 -8.48 46.34
C VAL A 836 -24.03 -8.38 45.28
N LEU A 837 -23.73 -7.17 44.81
CA LEU A 837 -22.76 -6.94 43.72
C LEU A 837 -21.29 -7.13 44.17
N SER A 838 -20.94 -6.71 45.40
CA SER A 838 -19.60 -6.89 45.94
C SER A 838 -19.23 -8.33 46.23
N MET A 839 -20.20 -9.16 46.63
CA MET A 839 -20.00 -10.62 46.78
C MET A 839 -19.66 -11.26 45.44
N ALA A 840 -20.37 -10.89 44.37
CA ALA A 840 -20.09 -11.40 43.03
C ALA A 840 -18.76 -10.87 42.45
N ALA A 841 -18.39 -9.62 42.75
CA ALA A 841 -17.13 -9.05 42.36
C ALA A 841 -15.90 -9.63 43.07
N GLY A 842 -16.07 -10.03 44.36
CA GLY A 842 -15.03 -10.61 45.21
C GLY A 842 -14.77 -12.10 44.98
N SER A 843 -15.76 -12.88 44.52
CA SER A 843 -15.61 -14.33 44.27
C SER A 843 -14.68 -14.64 43.08
N ALA A 844 -14.45 -13.69 42.18
CA ALA A 844 -13.61 -13.87 41.03
C ALA A 844 -12.10 -13.70 41.29
N GLY A 845 -11.70 -13.17 42.45
CA GLY A 845 -10.31 -12.99 42.87
C GLY A 845 -9.65 -14.21 43.52
N GLU A 846 -10.40 -15.20 43.94
CA GLU A 846 -9.87 -16.40 44.63
C GLU A 846 -9.47 -17.53 43.66
N ASP A 847 -10.02 -17.57 42.43
CA ASP A 847 -9.68 -18.59 41.42
C ASP A 847 -8.50 -18.21 40.49
N ALA A 848 -7.90 -17.02 40.67
CA ALA A 848 -6.82 -16.52 39.83
C ALA A 848 -5.45 -16.43 40.58
N GLN A 849 -5.28 -17.13 41.74
CA GLN A 849 -3.96 -17.27 42.39
C GLN A 849 -3.33 -18.64 42.17
#